data_39268cd80638e85a93d27a0235ccd491
#
_entry.id   39268cd80638e85a93d27a0235ccd491
#
_cell.length_a   1.000
_cell.length_b   1.000
_cell.length_c   1.000
_cell.angle_alpha   90.00
_cell.angle_beta   90.00
_cell.angle_gamma   90.00
#
_symmetry.space_group_name_H-M   'P 1'
#
loop_
_entity.id
_entity.type
_entity.pdbx_description
1 polymer ?
#
loop_
_entity_poly.entity_id
_entity_poly.type
_entity_poly.pdbx_seq_one_letter_code
_entity_poly.pdbx_strand_id
1 'polypeptide(L)'
;MSLRIGIDIGSTTVKVVLLDEQNKLLFRSYERHYSKARERAAETLRSLADRLAGRQVRIVITGSAGLGVAKAAEIDFEQEVYATAAAVNQYIPDTDAVIELGGEDAKIIFFGGALEERMNGSCAGGTGAFIDQMATLMNVTVNELDELSLRHEKIYPIASRCGVFAKSDIQPILNQGGRKEDVAASIFQAVVDQTVAGLTQGRELKGKIVFLGGPLHFLMGLRQRFVETLKLDADHAVFPEDGDCFAAMGAALCSSDYGERSFDEVLDRLEKSVDSVGLVDTMPPLFDSQEEYDAFLARHNAMHPPEVDIHTYTGAAWLGIDAGSTTTKIALITADGGLLYTYYHSNLGNPVAIVLEQLREIYKLCGSRITIKGAAVTGYGEDLIKNAFSCDAGLVETVAHYSAARHFNPDVDFIIDIGGQDMKCFKIRNGAVDSIMLNEACSSGCGSFIETFAKALGYTIADFAKLGLLARHPVNLGSRCTVFMNSSVKQAQKDGASVEDISAGLSISIVKNAVYKVIRAANADDLGQHIVVQGGTFHNDAVLRAFEQELGRNVTRPTISGIMGAFGAALYARDLHLEKSALLSEEALQSFSHTAKPTTCNLCTNHCSLTVNTFDGGRRFISGNRCSRPLGKAKVENPDLMTYKYKKLRALQGTGNGSGVRGRMGIPFGLNMYENLPFWFEFFTRLNFEVVLSPESSRKLYLKGQHTIPSDTVCYPAKLLHGHVEALVEEGVDAIWYPCMSYNNDEGIGDNHYNCPVVAYYPELLAANVPLLKQTKFLNPYVGLWRHKDFEKRIAQLMEEHFSIPRRETAAAAKAAYAAYDAYVHDVRETGMKYIRHARDHHMPILVACGRPYHIDPEINHGINDLITSFGFVLVTEDALSYLEGYAPRKVLNQWTFQSRMYNAARYVCTQPDMQVVQLVSFGCGTDAITTDELRDILEKGGKLYTQLKIDDISNLGAVKIRIRSLMAAMEARQAQDARG
;
A
#
# COMPACT_ATOMS: atom_id res chain seq x y z
N MET A 1 -14.74 23.58 49.27
CA MET A 1 -15.14 22.59 48.22
C MET A 1 -14.09 22.60 47.17
N SER A 2 -13.30 21.50 47.08
CA SER A 2 -12.15 21.43 46.14
C SER A 2 -12.63 20.94 44.79
N LEU A 3 -12.67 21.82 43.80
CA LEU A 3 -12.97 21.48 42.41
C LEU A 3 -11.75 20.88 41.74
N ARG A 4 -11.95 19.88 40.82
CA ARG A 4 -10.90 19.13 40.16
C ARG A 4 -10.91 19.39 38.66
N ILE A 5 -9.79 19.79 38.14
CA ILE A 5 -9.58 20.06 36.71
C ILE A 5 -8.65 19.02 36.14
N GLY A 6 -9.06 18.39 35.06
CA GLY A 6 -8.21 17.53 34.22
C GLY A 6 -8.08 18.12 32.86
N ILE A 7 -6.84 18.16 32.36
CA ILE A 7 -6.53 18.63 31.02
C ILE A 7 -5.84 17.50 30.25
N ASP A 8 -6.45 17.04 29.20
CA ASP A 8 -5.82 16.10 28.26
C ASP A 8 -5.34 16.88 27.01
N ILE A 9 -4.02 16.93 26.83
CA ILE A 9 -3.37 17.52 25.67
C ILE A 9 -2.87 16.39 24.78
N GLY A 10 -3.72 15.96 23.85
CA GLY A 10 -3.37 14.97 22.84
C GLY A 10 -2.59 15.58 21.68
N SER A 11 -2.29 14.77 20.68
CA SER A 11 -1.54 15.16 19.46
C SER A 11 -2.27 16.20 18.60
N THR A 12 -3.61 16.21 18.62
CA THR A 12 -4.46 17.06 17.75
C THR A 12 -5.47 17.90 18.52
N THR A 13 -5.81 17.53 19.75
CA THR A 13 -6.91 18.14 20.54
C THR A 13 -6.51 18.42 21.97
N VAL A 14 -7.12 19.45 22.54
CA VAL A 14 -7.12 19.73 23.98
C VAL A 14 -8.52 19.46 24.52
N LYS A 15 -8.60 18.71 25.62
CA LYS A 15 -9.84 18.48 26.36
C LYS A 15 -9.65 18.99 27.78
N VAL A 16 -10.65 19.70 28.29
CA VAL A 16 -10.67 20.22 29.66
C VAL A 16 -11.93 19.76 30.33
N VAL A 17 -11.78 19.21 31.54
CA VAL A 17 -12.89 18.69 32.33
C VAL A 17 -12.84 19.30 33.72
N LEU A 18 -14.00 19.67 34.26
CA LEU A 18 -14.19 20.10 35.63
C LEU A 18 -15.12 19.13 36.35
N LEU A 19 -14.65 18.54 37.45
CA LEU A 19 -15.43 17.67 38.33
C LEU A 19 -15.67 18.32 39.68
N ASP A 20 -16.81 17.98 40.31
CA ASP A 20 -17.07 18.29 41.72
C ASP A 20 -16.44 17.24 42.66
N GLU A 21 -16.67 17.42 43.99
CA GLU A 21 -16.16 16.49 45.00
C GLU A 21 -16.76 15.08 44.92
N GLN A 22 -17.97 14.97 44.36
CA GLN A 22 -18.67 13.71 44.13
C GLN A 22 -18.31 13.06 42.78
N ASN A 23 -17.29 13.56 42.10
CA ASN A 23 -16.85 13.14 40.78
C ASN A 23 -17.87 13.37 39.64
N LYS A 24 -18.82 14.29 39.86
CA LYS A 24 -19.79 14.65 38.82
C LYS A 24 -19.21 15.67 37.87
N LEU A 25 -19.44 15.45 36.59
CA LEU A 25 -19.01 16.32 35.50
C LEU A 25 -19.80 17.65 35.55
N LEU A 26 -19.10 18.78 35.72
CA LEU A 26 -19.64 20.15 35.73
C LEU A 26 -19.38 20.92 34.45
N PHE A 27 -18.29 20.58 33.75
CA PHE A 27 -17.90 21.21 32.49
C PHE A 27 -17.03 20.25 31.72
N ARG A 28 -17.16 20.30 30.40
CA ARG A 28 -16.24 19.66 29.44
C ARG A 28 -16.04 20.51 28.20
N SER A 29 -14.84 20.42 27.60
CA SER A 29 -14.49 21.02 26.33
C SER A 29 -13.65 20.02 25.55
N TYR A 30 -13.83 19.99 24.21
CA TYR A 30 -13.07 19.18 23.26
C TYR A 30 -12.79 20.06 22.04
N GLU A 31 -11.54 20.49 21.87
CA GLU A 31 -11.16 21.43 20.82
C GLU A 31 -9.89 21.02 20.08
N ARG A 32 -9.82 21.30 18.77
CA ARG A 32 -8.57 21.15 17.99
C ARG A 32 -7.63 22.31 18.30
N HIS A 33 -6.35 22.01 18.55
CA HIS A 33 -5.36 23.04 18.92
C HIS A 33 -4.50 23.56 17.76
N TYR A 34 -4.51 22.92 16.59
CA TYR A 34 -3.73 23.36 15.42
C TYR A 34 -2.30 23.79 15.78
N SER A 35 -1.58 22.94 16.52
CA SER A 35 -0.23 23.18 17.07
C SER A 35 -0.10 24.29 18.11
N LYS A 36 -1.21 24.89 18.59
CA LYS A 36 -1.26 25.89 19.65
C LYS A 36 -1.87 25.29 20.92
N ALA A 37 -1.31 24.17 21.37
CA ALA A 37 -1.89 23.37 22.45
C ALA A 37 -2.00 24.14 23.77
N ARG A 38 -0.94 24.84 24.15
CA ARG A 38 -0.87 25.66 25.39
C ARG A 38 -1.87 26.80 25.37
N GLU A 39 -1.86 27.57 24.27
CA GLU A 39 -2.76 28.74 24.09
C GLU A 39 -4.21 28.29 24.15
N ARG A 40 -4.53 27.15 23.52
CA ARG A 40 -5.90 26.59 23.53
C ARG A 40 -6.30 26.11 24.92
N ALA A 41 -5.40 25.50 25.69
CA ALA A 41 -5.63 25.11 27.06
C ALA A 41 -5.88 26.34 27.95
N ALA A 42 -5.08 27.38 27.81
CA ALA A 42 -5.24 28.65 28.54
C ALA A 42 -6.57 29.36 28.19
N GLU A 43 -6.93 29.43 26.91
CA GLU A 43 -8.22 29.97 26.44
C GLU A 43 -9.42 29.24 27.05
N THR A 44 -9.37 27.88 27.05
CA THR A 44 -10.43 27.09 27.65
C THR A 44 -10.53 27.30 29.15
N LEU A 45 -9.39 27.34 29.87
CA LEU A 45 -9.40 27.68 31.30
C LEU A 45 -9.92 29.11 31.59
N ARG A 46 -9.54 30.08 30.76
CA ARG A 46 -10.02 31.46 30.86
C ARG A 46 -11.55 31.51 30.75
N SER A 47 -12.18 30.67 29.95
CA SER A 47 -13.66 30.58 29.88
C SER A 47 -14.31 30.11 31.17
N LEU A 48 -13.54 29.53 32.09
CA LEU A 48 -14.00 29.09 33.40
C LEU A 48 -13.71 30.15 34.51
N ALA A 49 -13.05 31.26 34.17
CA ALA A 49 -12.65 32.27 35.13
C ALA A 49 -13.84 32.83 35.98
N ASP A 50 -15.00 33.06 35.34
CA ASP A 50 -16.21 33.51 36.07
C ASP A 50 -16.67 32.54 37.16
N ARG A 51 -16.31 31.28 37.06
CA ARG A 51 -16.68 30.21 38.02
C ARG A 51 -15.59 29.92 39.03
N LEU A 52 -14.31 30.12 38.66
CA LEU A 52 -13.14 29.63 39.39
C LEU A 52 -12.20 30.72 39.92
N ALA A 53 -12.32 31.98 39.48
CA ALA A 53 -11.47 33.07 39.95
C ALA A 53 -11.45 33.16 41.47
N GLY A 54 -10.28 33.32 42.07
CA GLY A 54 -10.07 33.36 43.50
C GLY A 54 -10.26 32.06 44.27
N ARG A 55 -10.51 30.91 43.58
CA ARG A 55 -10.69 29.59 44.21
C ARG A 55 -9.39 28.76 44.16
N GLN A 56 -9.30 27.87 45.15
CA GLN A 56 -8.32 26.77 45.10
C GLN A 56 -8.92 25.63 44.31
N VAL A 57 -8.11 25.08 43.42
CA VAL A 57 -8.45 23.94 42.53
C VAL A 57 -7.37 22.89 42.58
N ARG A 58 -7.73 21.64 42.31
CA ARG A 58 -6.75 20.59 42.02
C ARG A 58 -6.71 20.40 40.50
N ILE A 59 -5.54 20.44 39.92
CA ILE A 59 -5.36 20.40 38.47
C ILE A 59 -4.23 19.45 38.08
N VAL A 60 -4.48 18.65 37.08
CA VAL A 60 -3.51 17.70 36.48
C VAL A 60 -3.62 17.72 34.96
N ILE A 61 -2.48 17.69 34.32
CA ILE A 61 -2.36 17.56 32.85
C ILE A 61 -2.03 16.11 32.53
N THR A 62 -2.61 15.60 31.44
CA THR A 62 -2.29 14.32 30.82
C THR A 62 -2.20 14.45 29.30
N GLY A 63 -1.97 13.34 28.61
CA GLY A 63 -1.93 13.29 27.15
C GLY A 63 -0.52 13.38 26.56
N SER A 64 -0.38 12.87 25.34
CA SER A 64 0.91 12.68 24.65
C SER A 64 1.71 13.99 24.43
N ALA A 65 1.03 15.13 24.28
CA ALA A 65 1.66 16.46 24.17
C ALA A 65 1.65 17.24 25.48
N GLY A 66 1.07 16.69 26.57
CA GLY A 66 0.86 17.40 27.83
C GLY A 66 2.10 17.58 28.68
N LEU A 67 3.08 16.68 28.63
CA LEU A 67 4.24 16.68 29.53
C LEU A 67 5.09 17.96 29.40
N GLY A 68 5.29 18.45 28.18
CA GLY A 68 6.04 19.70 27.93
C GLY A 68 5.32 20.91 28.53
N VAL A 69 4.03 21.02 28.30
CA VAL A 69 3.17 22.09 28.82
C VAL A 69 3.12 22.04 30.33
N ALA A 70 2.95 20.83 30.91
CA ALA A 70 2.93 20.62 32.37
C ALA A 70 4.21 21.10 33.05
N LYS A 71 5.38 20.73 32.47
CA LYS A 71 6.71 21.19 32.97
C LYS A 71 6.87 22.69 32.87
N ALA A 72 6.52 23.29 31.70
CA ALA A 72 6.67 24.73 31.48
C ALA A 72 5.78 25.58 32.37
N ALA A 73 4.58 25.10 32.68
CA ALA A 73 3.62 25.78 33.57
C ALA A 73 3.73 25.31 35.04
N GLU A 74 4.65 24.39 35.33
CA GLU A 74 4.81 23.81 36.70
C GLU A 74 3.51 23.20 37.25
N ILE A 75 2.74 22.54 36.38
CA ILE A 75 1.52 21.80 36.73
C ILE A 75 1.86 20.31 36.80
N ASP A 76 1.15 19.59 37.67
CA ASP A 76 1.34 18.17 37.84
C ASP A 76 0.89 17.39 36.60
N PHE A 77 1.56 16.27 36.30
CA PHE A 77 1.31 15.45 35.12
C PHE A 77 1.02 14.02 35.51
N GLU A 78 -0.02 13.44 34.90
CA GLU A 78 -0.35 12.01 35.05
C GLU A 78 -0.27 11.30 33.69
N GLN A 79 0.14 10.06 33.73
CA GLN A 79 0.21 9.23 32.52
C GLN A 79 -1.21 8.95 31.99
N GLU A 80 -1.38 9.12 30.67
CA GLU A 80 -2.69 9.00 30.00
C GLU A 80 -3.38 7.66 30.26
N VAL A 81 -2.64 6.55 30.28
CA VAL A 81 -3.16 5.19 30.53
C VAL A 81 -3.72 5.07 31.95
N TYR A 82 -3.00 5.58 32.93
CA TYR A 82 -3.47 5.58 34.33
C TYR A 82 -4.67 6.47 34.51
N ALA A 83 -4.67 7.66 33.91
CA ALA A 83 -5.81 8.55 33.91
C ALA A 83 -7.05 7.88 33.27
N THR A 84 -6.90 7.32 32.06
CA THR A 84 -8.01 6.59 31.41
C THR A 84 -8.51 5.43 32.26
N ALA A 85 -7.60 4.63 32.85
CA ALA A 85 -7.99 3.52 33.71
C ALA A 85 -8.72 3.98 34.99
N ALA A 86 -8.32 5.10 35.60
CA ALA A 86 -9.00 5.67 36.75
C ALA A 86 -10.44 6.08 36.39
N ALA A 87 -10.66 6.74 35.26
CA ALA A 87 -12.01 7.11 34.81
C ALA A 87 -12.87 5.87 34.51
N VAL A 88 -12.33 4.87 33.83
CA VAL A 88 -13.05 3.63 33.48
C VAL A 88 -13.47 2.90 34.76
N ASN A 89 -12.56 2.69 35.70
CA ASN A 89 -12.87 2.06 36.99
C ASN A 89 -13.93 2.81 37.78
N GLN A 90 -13.93 4.15 37.73
CA GLN A 90 -14.88 5.00 38.46
C GLN A 90 -16.28 4.97 37.85
N TYR A 91 -16.37 5.05 36.49
CA TYR A 91 -17.66 5.29 35.83
C TYR A 91 -18.22 4.04 35.14
N ILE A 92 -17.36 3.07 34.76
CA ILE A 92 -17.76 1.84 34.05
C ILE A 92 -17.06 0.65 34.72
N PRO A 93 -17.43 0.28 35.96
CA PRO A 93 -16.82 -0.86 36.63
C PRO A 93 -17.05 -2.16 35.88
N ASP A 94 -16.26 -3.17 36.16
CA ASP A 94 -16.28 -4.51 35.54
C ASP A 94 -15.97 -4.47 34.01
N THR A 95 -15.13 -3.53 33.57
CA THR A 95 -14.61 -3.45 32.20
C THR A 95 -13.48 -4.47 32.03
N ASP A 96 -13.53 -5.29 30.96
CA ASP A 96 -12.48 -6.25 30.63
C ASP A 96 -11.40 -5.62 29.73
N ALA A 97 -11.82 -4.77 28.79
CA ALA A 97 -10.91 -4.06 27.91
C ALA A 97 -11.43 -2.69 27.47
N VAL A 98 -10.51 -1.79 27.17
CA VAL A 98 -10.78 -0.50 26.52
C VAL A 98 -10.12 -0.47 25.16
N ILE A 99 -10.85 -0.03 24.14
CA ILE A 99 -10.30 0.35 22.84
C ILE A 99 -10.41 1.87 22.73
N GLU A 100 -9.28 2.54 22.65
CA GLU A 100 -9.21 4.00 22.50
C GLU A 100 -8.60 4.37 21.17
N LEU A 101 -9.32 5.17 20.37
CA LEU A 101 -8.81 5.76 19.13
C LEU A 101 -8.63 7.25 19.29
N GLY A 102 -7.37 7.68 19.28
CA GLY A 102 -6.97 9.08 19.32
C GLY A 102 -6.83 9.71 17.94
N GLY A 103 -6.28 10.93 17.90
CA GLY A 103 -5.96 11.62 16.65
C GLY A 103 -4.84 10.94 15.85
N GLU A 104 -3.78 10.50 16.54
CA GLU A 104 -2.59 9.89 15.90
C GLU A 104 -2.20 8.54 16.54
N ASP A 105 -2.86 8.12 17.59
CA ASP A 105 -2.61 6.88 18.31
C ASP A 105 -3.88 6.02 18.44
N ALA A 106 -3.68 4.74 18.59
CA ALA A 106 -4.70 3.76 18.91
C ALA A 106 -4.16 2.87 20.03
N LYS A 107 -4.99 2.58 21.03
CA LYS A 107 -4.60 1.83 22.23
C LYS A 107 -5.65 0.77 22.58
N ILE A 108 -5.17 -0.34 23.14
CA ILE A 108 -6.01 -1.31 23.86
C ILE A 108 -5.48 -1.44 25.27
N ILE A 109 -6.33 -1.25 26.26
CA ILE A 109 -6.01 -1.41 27.67
C ILE A 109 -6.81 -2.59 28.21
N PHE A 110 -6.14 -3.58 28.78
CA PHE A 110 -6.74 -4.77 29.38
C PHE A 110 -6.78 -4.65 30.89
N PHE A 111 -7.92 -4.96 31.51
CA PHE A 111 -8.18 -4.81 32.95
C PHE A 111 -8.13 -6.15 33.73
N GLY A 112 -8.08 -7.29 33.09
CA GLY A 112 -8.08 -8.61 33.74
C GLY A 112 -6.74 -9.01 34.34
N GLY A 113 -6.39 -8.42 35.49
CA GLY A 113 -5.12 -8.67 36.20
C GLY A 113 -4.28 -7.42 36.38
N ALA A 114 -2.97 -7.45 36.10
CA ALA A 114 -2.19 -6.24 36.00
C ALA A 114 -2.61 -5.44 34.76
N LEU A 115 -2.69 -4.11 34.90
CA LEU A 115 -3.04 -3.23 33.79
C LEU A 115 -2.02 -3.43 32.65
N GLU A 116 -2.49 -3.87 31.47
CA GLU A 116 -1.67 -4.09 30.30
C GLU A 116 -2.13 -3.16 29.18
N GLU A 117 -1.22 -2.35 28.67
CA GLU A 117 -1.45 -1.46 27.55
C GLU A 117 -0.75 -1.97 26.31
N ARG A 118 -1.44 -1.84 25.16
CA ARG A 118 -0.86 -2.02 23.85
C ARG A 118 -1.22 -0.85 22.95
N MET A 119 -0.22 -0.22 22.38
CA MET A 119 -0.38 0.97 21.56
C MET A 119 0.33 0.81 20.21
N ASN A 120 -0.19 1.44 19.16
CA ASN A 120 0.49 1.53 17.87
C ASN A 120 1.68 2.50 17.99
N GLY A 121 2.91 1.96 18.03
CA GLY A 121 4.12 2.77 18.31
C GLY A 121 4.64 3.63 17.16
N SER A 122 4.20 3.46 15.91
CA SER A 122 4.90 4.07 14.77
C SER A 122 4.07 4.30 13.50
N CYS A 123 2.77 4.02 13.50
CA CYS A 123 1.95 4.19 12.30
C CYS A 123 0.60 4.82 12.64
N ALA A 124 0.22 5.88 11.92
CA ALA A 124 -1.11 6.52 12.06
C ALA A 124 -2.26 5.69 11.46
N GLY A 125 -2.00 4.49 10.95
CA GLY A 125 -3.04 3.56 10.50
C GLY A 125 -3.99 3.20 11.66
N GLY A 126 -5.29 3.27 11.43
CA GLY A 126 -6.26 2.99 12.47
C GLY A 126 -6.57 4.18 13.41
N THR A 127 -6.19 5.41 13.08
CA THR A 127 -6.37 6.60 13.91
C THR A 127 -7.24 7.66 13.23
N GLY A 128 -7.61 8.72 13.98
CA GLY A 128 -8.37 9.85 13.44
C GLY A 128 -7.68 10.54 12.27
N ALA A 129 -6.36 10.70 12.32
CA ALA A 129 -5.59 11.29 11.22
C ALA A 129 -5.66 10.46 9.93
N PHE A 130 -5.73 9.13 10.04
CA PHE A 130 -5.99 8.26 8.89
C PHE A 130 -7.37 8.51 8.29
N ILE A 131 -8.40 8.63 9.13
CA ILE A 131 -9.78 8.90 8.69
C ILE A 131 -9.86 10.26 8.00
N ASP A 132 -9.26 11.31 8.58
CA ASP A 132 -9.17 12.65 7.99
C ASP A 132 -8.51 12.63 6.59
N GLN A 133 -7.42 11.86 6.44
CA GLN A 133 -6.75 11.70 5.14
C GLN A 133 -7.63 10.98 4.10
N MET A 134 -8.36 9.95 4.50
CA MET A 134 -9.24 9.20 3.60
C MET A 134 -10.46 10.01 3.21
N ALA A 135 -11.05 10.78 4.12
CA ALA A 135 -12.12 11.73 3.80
C ALA A 135 -11.66 12.77 2.77
N THR A 136 -10.45 13.31 2.96
CA THR A 136 -9.82 14.23 1.99
C THR A 136 -9.63 13.56 0.62
N LEU A 137 -9.16 12.31 0.58
CA LEU A 137 -8.98 11.55 -0.67
C LEU A 137 -10.29 11.36 -1.43
N MET A 138 -11.38 11.14 -0.70
CA MET A 138 -12.73 10.97 -1.27
C MET A 138 -13.42 12.32 -1.59
N ASN A 139 -12.77 13.44 -1.22
CA ASN A 139 -13.31 14.79 -1.33
C ASN A 139 -14.67 14.93 -0.60
N VAL A 140 -14.69 14.54 0.65
CA VAL A 140 -15.80 14.62 1.59
C VAL A 140 -15.30 15.07 2.96
N THR A 141 -16.18 15.59 3.81
CA THR A 141 -15.89 15.80 5.23
C THR A 141 -15.93 14.46 5.98
N VAL A 142 -15.35 14.42 7.18
CA VAL A 142 -15.41 13.21 8.03
C VAL A 142 -16.85 12.82 8.39
N ASN A 143 -17.71 13.80 8.63
CA ASN A 143 -19.12 13.54 8.91
C ASN A 143 -19.85 12.95 7.68
N GLU A 144 -19.61 13.50 6.49
CA GLU A 144 -20.14 12.92 5.24
C GLU A 144 -19.60 11.51 4.99
N LEU A 145 -18.33 11.25 5.32
CA LEU A 145 -17.75 9.90 5.23
C LEU A 145 -18.51 8.92 6.14
N ASP A 146 -18.83 9.33 7.37
CA ASP A 146 -19.60 8.52 8.30
C ASP A 146 -21.02 8.25 7.79
N GLU A 147 -21.73 9.28 7.34
CA GLU A 147 -23.06 9.13 6.73
C GLU A 147 -23.08 8.23 5.50
N LEU A 148 -22.05 8.32 4.65
CA LEU A 148 -21.90 7.43 3.50
C LEU A 148 -21.73 5.99 3.95
N SER A 149 -20.86 5.76 4.95
CA SER A 149 -20.55 4.41 5.42
C SER A 149 -21.76 3.63 5.92
N LEU A 150 -22.73 4.30 6.49
CA LEU A 150 -23.98 3.69 6.99
C LEU A 150 -24.91 3.18 5.87
N ARG A 151 -24.68 3.60 4.62
CA ARG A 151 -25.49 3.23 3.43
C ARG A 151 -24.77 2.25 2.50
N HIS A 152 -23.72 1.60 2.97
CA HIS A 152 -22.97 0.62 2.18
C HIS A 152 -23.78 -0.66 1.90
N GLU A 153 -23.49 -1.26 0.78
CA GLU A 153 -23.99 -2.59 0.39
C GLU A 153 -22.88 -3.64 0.38
N LYS A 154 -21.61 -3.18 0.36
CA LYS A 154 -20.44 -4.03 0.19
C LYS A 154 -19.23 -3.46 0.91
N ILE A 155 -18.35 -4.36 1.36
CA ILE A 155 -17.03 -4.02 1.90
C ILE A 155 -15.96 -4.48 0.90
N TYR A 156 -15.13 -3.54 0.45
CA TYR A 156 -13.95 -3.85 -0.33
C TYR A 156 -12.77 -4.17 0.58
N PRO A 157 -11.89 -5.09 0.20
CA PRO A 157 -10.65 -5.28 0.93
C PRO A 157 -9.74 -4.06 0.69
N ILE A 158 -9.40 -3.36 1.76
CA ILE A 158 -8.47 -2.22 1.77
C ILE A 158 -7.34 -2.57 2.74
N ALA A 159 -6.09 -2.26 2.37
CA ALA A 159 -4.94 -2.53 3.22
C ALA A 159 -5.05 -1.76 4.54
N SER A 160 -4.98 -2.48 5.63
CA SER A 160 -5.11 -1.94 6.98
C SER A 160 -3.79 -1.46 7.61
N ARG A 161 -2.66 -1.50 6.87
CA ARG A 161 -1.33 -1.24 7.43
C ARG A 161 -0.99 0.23 7.62
N CYS A 162 -1.14 1.04 6.59
CA CYS A 162 -0.94 2.48 6.69
C CYS A 162 -1.76 3.24 5.65
N GLY A 163 -2.00 4.55 5.89
CA GLY A 163 -2.80 5.39 5.01
C GLY A 163 -2.31 5.47 3.57
N VAL A 164 -1.03 5.20 3.32
CA VAL A 164 -0.46 5.20 1.97
C VAL A 164 -0.91 3.98 1.17
N PHE A 165 -0.87 2.78 1.78
CA PHE A 165 -1.38 1.57 1.13
C PHE A 165 -2.88 1.62 0.93
N ALA A 166 -3.62 2.11 1.92
CA ALA A 166 -5.07 2.30 1.79
C ALA A 166 -5.44 3.22 0.62
N LYS A 167 -4.68 4.31 0.40
CA LYS A 167 -4.86 5.18 -0.78
C LYS A 167 -4.68 4.43 -2.09
N SER A 168 -3.65 3.60 -2.19
CA SER A 168 -3.36 2.80 -3.39
C SER A 168 -4.49 1.83 -3.72
N ASP A 169 -5.23 1.36 -2.73
CA ASP A 169 -6.37 0.46 -2.91
C ASP A 169 -7.67 1.20 -3.22
N ILE A 170 -7.92 2.30 -2.50
CA ILE A 170 -9.15 3.10 -2.62
C ILE A 170 -9.27 3.74 -3.99
N GLN A 171 -8.18 4.35 -4.47
CA GLN A 171 -8.21 5.16 -5.67
C GLN A 171 -8.60 4.37 -6.93
N PRO A 172 -8.06 3.17 -7.19
CA PRO A 172 -8.51 2.32 -8.29
C PRO A 172 -9.98 1.91 -8.19
N ILE A 173 -10.48 1.66 -6.97
CA ILE A 173 -11.89 1.30 -6.76
C ILE A 173 -12.79 2.46 -7.21
N LEU A 174 -12.49 3.68 -6.78
CA LEU A 174 -13.23 4.88 -7.17
C LEU A 174 -13.14 5.12 -8.69
N ASN A 175 -11.94 5.01 -9.28
CA ASN A 175 -11.71 5.21 -10.71
C ASN A 175 -12.43 4.17 -11.59
N GLN A 176 -12.70 2.99 -11.05
CA GLN A 176 -13.46 1.93 -11.70
C GLN A 176 -14.97 2.04 -11.48
N GLY A 177 -15.44 3.12 -10.85
CA GLY A 177 -16.85 3.39 -10.60
C GLY A 177 -17.40 2.70 -9.33
N GLY A 178 -16.54 2.36 -8.36
CA GLY A 178 -16.98 1.88 -7.05
C GLY A 178 -17.79 2.96 -6.32
N ARG A 179 -18.87 2.53 -5.61
CA ARG A 179 -19.71 3.45 -4.85
C ARG A 179 -18.95 4.08 -3.69
N LYS A 180 -19.13 5.37 -3.47
CA LYS A 180 -18.50 6.08 -2.35
C LYS A 180 -18.95 5.53 -0.99
N GLU A 181 -20.20 5.09 -0.87
CA GLU A 181 -20.77 4.48 0.32
C GLU A 181 -20.00 3.21 0.73
N ASP A 182 -19.76 2.34 -0.24
CA ASP A 182 -19.03 1.09 -0.03
C ASP A 182 -17.57 1.32 0.33
N VAL A 183 -16.94 2.33 -0.31
CA VAL A 183 -15.56 2.72 -0.01
C VAL A 183 -15.44 3.32 1.38
N ALA A 184 -16.40 4.16 1.81
CA ALA A 184 -16.43 4.76 3.14
C ALA A 184 -16.50 3.69 4.23
N ALA A 185 -17.41 2.71 4.11
CA ALA A 185 -17.50 1.60 5.05
C ALA A 185 -16.25 0.71 5.02
N SER A 186 -15.62 0.54 3.85
CA SER A 186 -14.39 -0.24 3.70
C SER A 186 -13.19 0.45 4.36
N ILE A 187 -13.14 1.78 4.37
CA ILE A 187 -12.15 2.58 5.12
C ILE A 187 -12.30 2.31 6.62
N PHE A 188 -13.52 2.37 7.16
CA PHE A 188 -13.75 2.06 8.57
C PHE A 188 -13.44 0.62 8.91
N GLN A 189 -13.73 -0.33 8.00
CA GLN A 189 -13.33 -1.73 8.19
C GLN A 189 -11.79 -1.86 8.27
N ALA A 190 -11.04 -1.13 7.44
CA ALA A 190 -9.59 -1.13 7.50
C ALA A 190 -9.05 -0.57 8.84
N VAL A 191 -9.71 0.47 9.40
CA VAL A 191 -9.38 0.98 10.74
C VAL A 191 -9.58 -0.10 11.81
N VAL A 192 -10.72 -0.80 11.77
CA VAL A 192 -11.03 -1.89 12.71
C VAL A 192 -10.02 -3.03 12.58
N ASP A 193 -9.77 -3.49 11.36
CA ASP A 193 -8.82 -4.57 11.09
C ASP A 193 -7.41 -4.22 11.59
N GLN A 194 -6.96 -2.98 11.37
CA GLN A 194 -5.67 -2.50 11.86
C GLN A 194 -5.61 -2.46 13.39
N THR A 195 -6.64 -1.95 14.03
CA THR A 195 -6.70 -1.84 15.49
C THR A 195 -6.73 -3.22 16.13
N VAL A 196 -7.60 -4.09 15.64
CA VAL A 196 -7.73 -5.45 16.19
C VAL A 196 -6.48 -6.28 15.90
N ALA A 197 -6.06 -6.43 14.65
CA ALA A 197 -4.92 -7.27 14.30
C ALA A 197 -3.59 -6.73 14.86
N GLY A 198 -3.41 -5.40 14.83
CA GLY A 198 -2.16 -4.77 15.25
C GLY A 198 -1.96 -4.73 16.77
N LEU A 199 -3.04 -4.62 17.55
CA LEU A 199 -2.95 -4.37 18.99
C LEU A 199 -3.33 -5.58 19.86
N THR A 200 -4.18 -6.49 19.39
CA THR A 200 -4.50 -7.68 20.22
C THR A 200 -3.32 -8.64 20.34
N GLN A 201 -2.50 -8.73 19.31
CA GLN A 201 -1.28 -9.58 19.29
C GLN A 201 -1.53 -10.98 19.87
N GLY A 202 -2.58 -11.62 19.41
CA GLY A 202 -2.98 -12.98 19.83
C GLY A 202 -3.79 -13.05 21.12
N ARG A 203 -4.08 -11.94 21.80
CA ARG A 203 -4.99 -11.90 22.96
C ARG A 203 -6.42 -11.71 22.49
N GLU A 204 -7.31 -12.57 22.91
CA GLU A 204 -8.73 -12.49 22.57
C GLU A 204 -9.41 -11.33 23.34
N LEU A 205 -10.16 -10.50 22.62
CA LEU A 205 -11.03 -9.49 23.19
C LEU A 205 -12.36 -10.13 23.59
N LYS A 206 -12.59 -10.24 24.88
CA LYS A 206 -13.80 -10.84 25.46
C LYS A 206 -14.37 -9.98 26.56
N GLY A 207 -15.64 -10.18 26.88
CA GLY A 207 -16.35 -9.53 27.98
C GLY A 207 -16.78 -8.12 27.63
N LYS A 208 -16.79 -7.25 28.61
CA LYS A 208 -17.25 -5.85 28.50
C LYS A 208 -16.15 -4.97 27.94
N ILE A 209 -16.34 -4.49 26.72
CA ILE A 209 -15.38 -3.64 26.00
C ILE A 209 -15.91 -2.21 25.93
N VAL A 210 -15.11 -1.27 26.42
CA VAL A 210 -15.43 0.15 26.40
C VAL A 210 -14.69 0.82 25.23
N PHE A 211 -15.40 1.62 24.47
CA PHE A 211 -14.88 2.32 23.29
C PHE A 211 -14.75 3.81 23.58
N LEU A 212 -13.52 4.32 23.52
CA LEU A 212 -13.15 5.69 23.89
C LEU A 212 -12.46 6.44 22.76
N GLY A 213 -12.34 7.75 22.91
CA GLY A 213 -11.67 8.65 21.99
C GLY A 213 -12.57 9.27 20.94
N GLY A 214 -12.13 10.38 20.33
CA GLY A 214 -12.94 11.17 19.42
C GLY A 214 -13.53 10.40 18.25
N PRO A 215 -12.76 9.63 17.47
CA PRO A 215 -13.29 8.84 16.36
C PRO A 215 -14.42 7.89 16.78
N LEU A 216 -14.27 7.19 17.90
CA LEU A 216 -15.30 6.28 18.42
C LEU A 216 -16.46 6.99 19.12
N HIS A 217 -16.29 8.26 19.49
CA HIS A 217 -17.37 9.08 20.02
C HIS A 217 -18.26 9.65 18.93
N PHE A 218 -17.68 10.15 17.81
CA PHE A 218 -18.43 10.89 16.80
C PHE A 218 -18.90 10.04 15.62
N LEU A 219 -18.20 8.91 15.27
CA LEU A 219 -18.43 8.18 14.02
C LEU A 219 -19.24 6.89 14.27
N MET A 220 -20.51 6.94 13.89
CA MET A 220 -21.45 5.81 14.09
C MET A 220 -21.14 4.61 13.21
N GLY A 221 -20.76 4.86 11.95
CA GLY A 221 -20.36 3.78 11.02
C GLY A 221 -19.11 3.06 11.50
N LEU A 222 -18.16 3.77 12.11
CA LEU A 222 -16.97 3.14 12.69
C LEU A 222 -17.33 2.26 13.91
N ARG A 223 -18.22 2.74 14.80
CA ARG A 223 -18.73 1.92 15.92
C ARG A 223 -19.38 0.63 15.40
N GLN A 224 -20.23 0.74 14.38
CA GLN A 224 -20.90 -0.41 13.81
C GLN A 224 -19.90 -1.44 13.26
N ARG A 225 -18.83 -1.01 12.58
CA ARG A 225 -17.80 -1.92 12.09
C ARG A 225 -17.08 -2.66 13.22
N PHE A 226 -16.77 -1.99 14.35
CA PHE A 226 -16.20 -2.65 15.53
C PHE A 226 -17.14 -3.71 16.10
N VAL A 227 -18.40 -3.36 16.34
CA VAL A 227 -19.43 -4.28 16.90
C VAL A 227 -19.58 -5.51 16.01
N GLU A 228 -19.70 -5.32 14.69
CA GLU A 228 -19.87 -6.44 13.75
C GLU A 228 -18.61 -7.32 13.64
N THR A 229 -17.42 -6.70 13.60
CA THR A 229 -16.15 -7.46 13.48
C THR A 229 -15.86 -8.27 14.74
N LEU A 230 -16.08 -7.69 15.91
CA LEU A 230 -15.86 -8.36 17.20
C LEU A 230 -17.06 -9.20 17.63
N LYS A 231 -18.17 -9.15 16.89
CA LYS A 231 -19.43 -9.88 17.16
C LYS A 231 -19.97 -9.61 18.57
N LEU A 232 -19.92 -8.34 19.00
CA LEU A 232 -20.40 -7.90 20.30
C LEU A 232 -21.91 -7.64 20.27
N ASP A 233 -22.55 -7.90 21.39
CA ASP A 233 -23.92 -7.46 21.65
C ASP A 233 -23.96 -6.14 22.44
N ALA A 234 -25.16 -5.65 22.74
CA ALA A 234 -25.36 -4.37 23.42
C ALA A 234 -24.84 -4.35 24.87
N ASP A 235 -24.73 -5.50 25.52
CA ASP A 235 -24.24 -5.60 26.90
C ASP A 235 -22.70 -5.60 26.98
N HIS A 236 -22.04 -6.02 25.88
CA HIS A 236 -20.60 -6.14 25.80
C HIS A 236 -19.92 -4.96 25.07
N ALA A 237 -20.64 -4.17 24.28
CA ALA A 237 -20.11 -3.00 23.57
C ALA A 237 -20.58 -1.70 24.23
N VAL A 238 -19.72 -1.02 24.97
CA VAL A 238 -20.06 0.19 25.73
C VAL A 238 -19.46 1.43 25.08
N PHE A 239 -20.32 2.37 24.68
CA PHE A 239 -19.94 3.68 24.13
C PHE A 239 -20.43 4.78 25.09
N PRO A 240 -19.60 5.23 26.04
CA PRO A 240 -20.01 6.24 27.01
C PRO A 240 -20.28 7.59 26.35
N GLU A 241 -21.22 8.36 26.92
CA GLU A 241 -21.60 9.68 26.39
C GLU A 241 -20.43 10.67 26.38
N ASP A 242 -19.52 10.58 27.38
CA ASP A 242 -18.34 11.42 27.51
C ASP A 242 -17.05 10.71 27.08
N GLY A 243 -17.14 9.69 26.22
CA GLY A 243 -16.03 8.82 25.81
C GLY A 243 -14.85 9.53 25.15
N ASP A 244 -15.07 10.73 24.63
CA ASP A 244 -14.05 11.60 24.07
C ASP A 244 -13.20 12.34 25.11
N CYS A 245 -13.66 12.37 26.39
CA CYS A 245 -13.03 13.12 27.48
C CYS A 245 -12.53 12.25 28.65
N PHE A 246 -12.58 10.90 28.53
CA PHE A 246 -12.25 10.00 29.65
C PHE A 246 -10.83 10.18 30.19
N ALA A 247 -9.82 10.43 29.33
CA ALA A 247 -8.48 10.72 29.80
C ALA A 247 -8.41 12.00 30.64
N ALA A 248 -9.12 13.08 30.23
CA ALA A 248 -9.23 14.32 31.02
C ALA A 248 -10.03 14.10 32.32
N MET A 249 -11.12 13.31 32.30
CA MET A 249 -11.87 12.93 33.50
C MET A 249 -10.99 12.15 34.48
N GLY A 250 -10.18 11.21 33.97
CA GLY A 250 -9.23 10.47 34.77
C GLY A 250 -8.14 11.36 35.37
N ALA A 251 -7.59 12.31 34.61
CA ALA A 251 -6.64 13.27 35.11
C ALA A 251 -7.27 14.13 36.27
N ALA A 252 -8.52 14.53 36.09
CA ALA A 252 -9.26 15.20 37.16
C ALA A 252 -9.45 14.33 38.43
N LEU A 253 -9.69 13.02 38.26
CA LEU A 253 -9.77 12.08 39.38
C LEU A 253 -8.41 11.92 40.06
N CYS A 254 -7.33 11.69 39.31
CA CYS A 254 -5.97 11.57 39.84
C CYS A 254 -5.48 12.86 40.56
N SER A 255 -6.08 14.01 40.24
CA SER A 255 -5.72 15.28 40.88
C SER A 255 -5.89 15.26 42.40
N SER A 256 -6.67 14.31 42.96
CA SER A 256 -6.77 14.10 44.41
C SER A 256 -5.45 13.78 45.09
N ASP A 257 -4.51 13.20 44.38
CA ASP A 257 -3.20 12.81 44.90
C ASP A 257 -2.21 13.97 44.96
N TYR A 258 -2.59 15.12 44.40
CA TYR A 258 -1.77 16.33 44.30
C TYR A 258 -2.35 17.50 45.12
N GLY A 259 -1.53 18.51 45.37
CA GLY A 259 -1.88 19.67 46.18
C GLY A 259 -2.90 20.59 45.49
N GLU A 260 -3.59 21.40 46.30
CA GLU A 260 -4.45 22.49 45.81
C GLU A 260 -3.60 23.66 45.33
N ARG A 261 -4.03 24.33 44.25
CA ARG A 261 -3.37 25.53 43.68
C ARG A 261 -4.40 26.61 43.41
N SER A 262 -3.94 27.87 43.44
CA SER A 262 -4.78 28.99 43.01
C SER A 262 -5.09 28.86 41.51
N PHE A 263 -6.36 28.92 41.14
CA PHE A 263 -6.77 28.90 39.73
C PHE A 263 -6.13 30.05 38.92
N ASP A 264 -6.11 31.27 39.52
CA ASP A 264 -5.56 32.44 38.85
C ASP A 264 -4.05 32.32 38.62
N GLU A 265 -3.32 31.71 39.57
CA GLU A 265 -1.89 31.42 39.39
C GLU A 265 -1.63 30.38 38.30
N VAL A 266 -2.43 29.30 38.23
CA VAL A 266 -2.31 28.30 37.18
C VAL A 266 -2.57 28.89 35.81
N LEU A 267 -3.60 29.71 35.67
CA LEU A 267 -3.92 30.37 34.41
C LEU A 267 -2.78 31.31 33.98
N ASP A 268 -2.27 32.15 34.92
CA ASP A 268 -1.16 33.08 34.66
C ASP A 268 0.13 32.33 34.23
N ARG A 269 0.44 31.18 34.84
CA ARG A 269 1.57 30.32 34.48
C ARG A 269 1.43 29.73 33.08
N LEU A 270 0.26 29.21 32.73
CA LEU A 270 -0.01 28.69 31.40
C LEU A 270 0.11 29.76 30.31
N GLU A 271 -0.29 31.00 30.62
CA GLU A 271 -0.21 32.11 29.68
C GLU A 271 1.23 32.63 29.49
N LYS A 272 2.03 32.64 30.54
CA LYS A 272 3.39 33.21 30.55
C LYS A 272 4.50 32.21 30.25
N SER A 273 4.24 30.91 30.32
CA SER A 273 5.27 29.92 30.06
C SER A 273 5.76 30.02 28.60
N VAL A 274 7.09 29.96 28.41
CA VAL A 274 7.73 30.00 27.10
C VAL A 274 8.26 28.60 26.80
N ASP A 275 7.91 28.07 25.64
CA ASP A 275 8.50 26.83 25.20
C ASP A 275 10.01 26.97 25.04
N SER A 276 10.80 25.98 25.46
CA SER A 276 12.26 25.99 25.27
C SER A 276 12.57 25.96 23.78
N VAL A 277 13.19 27.00 23.25
CA VAL A 277 13.64 27.04 21.84
C VAL A 277 14.84 26.11 21.71
N GLY A 278 14.67 25.00 20.95
CA GLY A 278 15.74 24.09 20.55
C GLY A 278 16.61 24.68 19.43
N LEU A 279 17.79 24.10 19.22
CA LEU A 279 18.60 24.41 18.04
C LEU A 279 18.03 23.73 16.81
N VAL A 280 17.49 24.50 15.87
CA VAL A 280 17.00 24.00 14.58
C VAL A 280 18.18 23.73 13.65
N ASP A 281 18.29 22.49 13.16
CA ASP A 281 19.25 22.14 12.09
C ASP A 281 18.75 22.69 10.74
N THR A 282 19.57 23.49 10.04
CA THR A 282 19.16 24.22 8.85
C THR A 282 20.03 23.89 7.64
N MET A 283 19.50 24.14 6.45
CA MET A 283 20.14 23.96 5.16
C MET A 283 20.29 25.31 4.41
N PRO A 284 21.11 25.37 3.35
CA PRO A 284 21.19 26.54 2.48
C PRO A 284 19.82 26.93 1.89
N PRO A 285 19.60 28.23 1.61
CA PRO A 285 18.37 28.71 0.99
C PRO A 285 18.21 28.15 -0.44
N LEU A 286 16.96 28.11 -0.93
CA LEU A 286 16.68 27.71 -2.30
C LEU A 286 17.13 28.78 -3.30
N PHE A 287 16.93 30.05 -2.98
CA PHE A 287 17.38 31.19 -3.73
C PHE A 287 17.98 32.23 -2.79
N ASP A 288 19.12 32.82 -3.19
CA ASP A 288 19.77 33.85 -2.40
C ASP A 288 19.13 35.24 -2.61
N SER A 289 18.48 35.47 -3.75
CA SER A 289 17.83 36.72 -4.10
C SER A 289 16.62 36.55 -5.03
N GLN A 290 15.82 37.63 -5.14
CA GLN A 290 14.71 37.70 -6.09
C GLN A 290 15.20 37.66 -7.55
N GLU A 291 16.34 38.25 -7.86
CA GLU A 291 16.92 38.27 -9.21
C GLU A 291 17.32 36.87 -9.67
N GLU A 292 17.82 36.03 -8.77
CA GLU A 292 18.12 34.62 -9.06
C GLU A 292 16.86 33.85 -9.36
N TYR A 293 15.80 34.06 -8.59
CA TYR A 293 14.50 33.45 -8.82
C TYR A 293 13.88 33.87 -10.15
N ASP A 294 13.95 35.17 -10.49
CA ASP A 294 13.43 35.69 -11.76
C ASP A 294 14.17 35.10 -12.96
N ALA A 295 15.50 34.96 -12.89
CA ALA A 295 16.30 34.29 -13.92
C ALA A 295 15.96 32.83 -14.08
N PHE A 296 15.72 32.12 -12.95
CA PHE A 296 15.27 30.73 -12.95
C PHE A 296 13.91 30.59 -13.65
N LEU A 297 12.92 31.45 -13.32
CA LEU A 297 11.62 31.48 -13.95
C LEU A 297 11.68 31.74 -15.45
N ALA A 298 12.47 32.72 -15.86
CA ALA A 298 12.66 33.06 -17.27
C ALA A 298 13.15 31.87 -18.10
N ARG A 299 14.10 31.09 -17.56
CA ARG A 299 14.63 29.89 -18.19
C ARG A 299 13.56 28.79 -18.36
N HIS A 300 12.78 28.52 -17.32
CA HIS A 300 11.77 27.47 -17.36
C HIS A 300 10.55 27.87 -18.19
N ASN A 301 10.15 29.14 -18.19
CA ASN A 301 9.01 29.63 -18.97
C ASN A 301 9.30 29.69 -20.47
N ALA A 302 10.56 29.62 -20.88
CA ALA A 302 10.93 29.54 -22.30
C ALA A 302 10.50 28.20 -22.96
N MET A 303 10.25 27.16 -22.17
CA MET A 303 9.82 25.82 -22.64
C MET A 303 8.29 25.71 -22.71
N HIS A 304 7.70 26.50 -23.63
CA HIS A 304 6.25 26.57 -23.83
C HIS A 304 5.86 26.10 -25.23
N PRO A 305 4.85 25.22 -25.40
CA PRO A 305 4.33 24.88 -26.72
C PRO A 305 3.56 26.08 -27.31
N PRO A 306 3.48 26.21 -28.65
CA PRO A 306 2.72 27.28 -29.27
C PRO A 306 1.27 27.31 -28.77
N GLU A 307 0.79 28.47 -28.31
CA GLU A 307 -0.62 28.70 -28.03
C GLU A 307 -1.35 29.08 -29.31
N VAL A 308 -2.45 28.40 -29.58
CA VAL A 308 -3.30 28.65 -30.77
C VAL A 308 -4.71 28.93 -30.30
N ASP A 309 -5.25 30.10 -30.72
CA ASP A 309 -6.60 30.46 -30.33
C ASP A 309 -7.61 29.53 -31.00
N ILE A 310 -8.31 28.72 -30.20
CA ILE A 310 -9.36 27.79 -30.66
C ILE A 310 -10.50 28.49 -31.39
N HIS A 311 -10.75 29.79 -31.11
CA HIS A 311 -11.84 30.57 -31.74
C HIS A 311 -11.50 30.99 -33.16
N THR A 312 -10.26 31.07 -33.53
CA THR A 312 -9.76 31.48 -34.86
C THR A 312 -9.20 30.32 -35.68
N TYR A 313 -8.79 29.23 -35.05
CA TYR A 313 -8.21 28.05 -35.73
C TYR A 313 -9.25 27.32 -36.58
N THR A 314 -8.81 26.87 -37.76
CA THR A 314 -9.58 26.01 -38.66
C THR A 314 -8.74 24.87 -39.16
N GLY A 315 -9.24 23.62 -39.03
CA GLY A 315 -8.47 22.45 -39.50
C GLY A 315 -8.61 21.22 -38.61
N ALA A 316 -7.61 20.33 -38.70
CA ALA A 316 -7.57 19.10 -37.94
C ALA A 316 -6.99 19.32 -36.54
N ALA A 317 -7.53 18.62 -35.55
CA ALA A 317 -7.02 18.58 -34.19
C ALA A 317 -7.00 17.16 -33.64
N TRP A 318 -6.20 16.94 -32.60
CA TRP A 318 -6.03 15.65 -31.92
C TRP A 318 -6.22 15.81 -30.43
N LEU A 319 -6.98 14.89 -29.85
CA LEU A 319 -7.38 14.89 -28.46
C LEU A 319 -6.58 13.89 -27.66
N GLY A 320 -6.03 14.35 -26.54
CA GLY A 320 -5.43 13.49 -25.54
C GLY A 320 -6.09 13.63 -24.17
N ILE A 321 -6.38 12.52 -23.53
CA ILE A 321 -6.99 12.46 -22.20
C ILE A 321 -6.07 11.68 -21.27
N ASP A 322 -5.72 12.26 -20.14
CA ASP A 322 -5.05 11.57 -19.03
C ASP A 322 -6.03 11.48 -17.86
N ALA A 323 -6.64 10.29 -17.72
CA ALA A 323 -7.54 9.96 -16.62
C ALA A 323 -6.73 9.38 -15.45
N GLY A 324 -6.06 10.24 -14.70
CA GLY A 324 -5.23 9.86 -13.56
C GLY A 324 -6.06 9.40 -12.36
N SER A 325 -5.36 8.99 -11.30
CA SER A 325 -6.00 8.49 -10.08
C SER A 325 -6.84 9.54 -9.35
N THR A 326 -6.36 10.79 -9.30
CA THR A 326 -7.02 11.89 -8.56
C THR A 326 -7.45 13.05 -9.47
N THR A 327 -6.83 13.17 -10.65
CA THR A 327 -7.02 14.31 -11.55
C THR A 327 -7.31 13.83 -12.96
N THR A 328 -8.12 14.59 -13.68
CA THR A 328 -8.32 14.43 -15.13
C THR A 328 -7.64 15.59 -15.84
N LYS A 329 -6.88 15.29 -16.88
CA LYS A 329 -6.22 16.26 -17.72
C LYS A 329 -6.60 16.00 -19.17
N ILE A 330 -6.78 17.08 -19.93
CA ILE A 330 -7.14 17.00 -21.34
C ILE A 330 -6.29 18.00 -22.11
N ALA A 331 -5.85 17.61 -23.30
CA ALA A 331 -5.16 18.48 -24.24
C ALA A 331 -5.74 18.28 -25.64
N LEU A 332 -6.11 19.36 -26.33
CA LEU A 332 -6.42 19.36 -27.75
C LEU A 332 -5.32 20.10 -28.48
N ILE A 333 -4.71 19.47 -29.47
CA ILE A 333 -3.53 20.00 -30.16
C ILE A 333 -3.73 20.08 -31.67
N THR A 334 -2.97 20.96 -32.30
CA THR A 334 -2.80 21.06 -33.76
C THR A 334 -1.77 20.03 -34.28
N ALA A 335 -1.59 19.94 -35.58
CA ALA A 335 -0.63 19.01 -36.20
C ALA A 335 0.84 19.26 -35.80
N ASP A 336 1.21 20.48 -35.54
CA ASP A 336 2.56 20.91 -35.10
C ASP A 336 2.73 20.90 -33.58
N GLY A 337 1.70 20.49 -32.81
CA GLY A 337 1.74 20.41 -31.35
C GLY A 337 1.29 21.70 -30.64
N GLY A 338 0.73 22.67 -31.37
CA GLY A 338 0.15 23.88 -30.76
C GLY A 338 -1.09 23.54 -29.91
N LEU A 339 -1.23 24.22 -28.78
CA LEU A 339 -2.33 23.98 -27.82
C LEU A 339 -3.56 24.78 -28.21
N LEU A 340 -4.68 24.07 -28.45
CA LEU A 340 -6.01 24.66 -28.71
C LEU A 340 -6.85 24.70 -27.42
N TYR A 341 -6.72 23.67 -26.57
CA TYR A 341 -7.49 23.55 -25.33
C TYR A 341 -6.73 22.75 -24.30
N THR A 342 -6.83 23.15 -23.05
CA THR A 342 -6.25 22.42 -21.92
C THR A 342 -7.21 22.37 -20.75
N TYR A 343 -7.17 21.27 -20.02
CA TYR A 343 -7.92 21.09 -18.78
C TYR A 343 -7.09 20.33 -17.76
N TYR A 344 -7.10 20.77 -16.48
CA TYR A 344 -6.42 20.11 -15.38
C TYR A 344 -7.17 20.38 -14.07
N HIS A 345 -7.95 19.42 -13.60
CA HIS A 345 -8.66 19.48 -12.32
C HIS A 345 -8.82 18.12 -11.65
N SER A 346 -9.24 18.13 -10.38
CA SER A 346 -9.64 16.92 -9.66
C SER A 346 -10.77 16.20 -10.39
N ASN A 347 -10.68 14.86 -10.45
CA ASN A 347 -11.74 14.03 -11.04
C ASN A 347 -12.91 13.76 -10.07
N LEU A 348 -12.83 14.21 -8.82
CA LEU A 348 -13.86 14.06 -7.78
C LEU A 348 -14.35 12.61 -7.58
N GLY A 349 -13.52 11.62 -7.97
CA GLY A 349 -13.88 10.20 -7.96
C GLY A 349 -14.85 9.78 -9.09
N ASN A 350 -15.14 10.66 -10.06
CA ASN A 350 -16.00 10.36 -11.20
C ASN A 350 -15.40 10.91 -12.51
N PRO A 351 -14.35 10.27 -13.04
CA PRO A 351 -13.70 10.74 -14.26
C PRO A 351 -14.62 10.75 -15.49
N VAL A 352 -15.62 9.86 -15.56
CA VAL A 352 -16.56 9.80 -16.70
C VAL A 352 -17.39 11.08 -16.81
N ALA A 353 -17.91 11.58 -15.68
CA ALA A 353 -18.72 12.81 -15.69
C ALA A 353 -17.87 14.03 -16.10
N ILE A 354 -16.64 14.12 -15.59
CA ILE A 354 -15.73 15.22 -15.92
C ILE A 354 -15.35 15.20 -17.41
N VAL A 355 -14.96 14.05 -17.93
CA VAL A 355 -14.60 13.92 -19.36
C VAL A 355 -15.80 14.23 -20.25
N LEU A 356 -17.02 13.79 -19.88
CA LEU A 356 -18.24 14.11 -20.62
C LEU A 356 -18.49 15.63 -20.72
N GLU A 357 -18.37 16.32 -19.60
CA GLU A 357 -18.53 17.79 -19.55
C GLU A 357 -17.49 18.47 -20.42
N GLN A 358 -16.25 18.08 -20.34
CA GLN A 358 -15.15 18.68 -21.11
C GLN A 358 -15.27 18.37 -22.62
N LEU A 359 -15.69 17.18 -23.01
CA LEU A 359 -15.93 16.85 -24.41
C LEU A 359 -17.06 17.71 -25.01
N ARG A 360 -18.14 17.94 -24.27
CA ARG A 360 -19.21 18.84 -24.68
C ARG A 360 -18.71 20.26 -24.90
N GLU A 361 -17.88 20.77 -23.98
CA GLU A 361 -17.32 22.13 -24.15
C GLU A 361 -16.35 22.19 -25.32
N ILE A 362 -15.49 21.19 -25.51
CA ILE A 362 -14.58 21.12 -26.67
C ILE A 362 -15.37 21.13 -27.99
N TYR A 363 -16.41 20.30 -28.14
CA TYR A 363 -17.21 20.32 -29.37
C TYR A 363 -17.90 21.65 -29.61
N LYS A 364 -18.42 22.30 -28.58
CA LYS A 364 -19.01 23.63 -28.65
C LYS A 364 -17.99 24.68 -29.12
N LEU A 365 -16.74 24.63 -28.61
CA LEU A 365 -15.67 25.53 -29.02
C LEU A 365 -15.18 25.23 -30.44
N CYS A 366 -15.06 23.97 -30.81
CA CYS A 366 -14.65 23.53 -32.15
C CYS A 366 -15.66 23.95 -33.25
N GLY A 367 -16.96 23.78 -32.97
CA GLY A 367 -18.02 23.98 -33.96
C GLY A 367 -17.75 23.23 -35.26
N SER A 368 -18.08 23.83 -36.40
CA SER A 368 -17.79 23.25 -37.72
C SER A 368 -16.36 23.53 -38.24
N ARG A 369 -15.57 24.34 -37.51
CA ARG A 369 -14.25 24.81 -37.97
C ARG A 369 -13.13 23.79 -37.68
N ILE A 370 -13.24 23.03 -36.60
CA ILE A 370 -12.18 22.11 -36.13
C ILE A 370 -12.74 20.69 -36.19
N THR A 371 -11.97 19.80 -36.84
CA THR A 371 -12.30 18.38 -36.91
C THR A 371 -11.35 17.58 -36.06
N ILE A 372 -11.87 16.87 -35.04
CA ILE A 372 -11.04 15.94 -34.22
C ILE A 372 -10.76 14.68 -35.05
N LYS A 373 -9.50 14.49 -35.46
CA LYS A 373 -9.03 13.38 -36.30
C LYS A 373 -8.62 12.15 -35.51
N GLY A 374 -8.29 12.31 -34.25
CA GLY A 374 -7.90 11.19 -33.40
C GLY A 374 -8.04 11.56 -31.91
N ALA A 375 -8.36 10.55 -31.09
CA ALA A 375 -8.50 10.68 -29.64
C ALA A 375 -7.79 9.51 -28.96
N ALA A 376 -6.89 9.80 -28.02
CA ALA A 376 -6.22 8.77 -27.24
C ALA A 376 -6.32 9.04 -25.74
N VAL A 377 -6.32 7.97 -24.96
CA VAL A 377 -6.48 8.01 -23.50
C VAL A 377 -5.32 7.32 -22.83
N THR A 378 -4.86 7.89 -21.71
CA THR A 378 -3.87 7.29 -20.82
C THR A 378 -4.30 7.42 -19.36
N GLY A 379 -3.52 6.88 -18.42
CA GLY A 379 -3.76 6.94 -16.99
C GLY A 379 -4.54 5.75 -16.44
N TYR A 380 -4.77 5.72 -15.12
CA TYR A 380 -5.44 4.61 -14.42
C TYR A 380 -6.88 4.36 -14.90
N GLY A 381 -7.58 5.41 -15.36
CA GLY A 381 -8.93 5.34 -15.92
C GLY A 381 -8.99 5.04 -17.40
N GLU A 382 -7.87 4.73 -18.07
CA GLU A 382 -7.76 4.56 -19.52
C GLU A 382 -8.85 3.67 -20.11
N ASP A 383 -8.98 2.43 -19.62
CA ASP A 383 -9.93 1.47 -20.16
C ASP A 383 -11.39 1.94 -20.02
N LEU A 384 -11.73 2.54 -18.89
CA LEU A 384 -13.08 3.05 -18.62
C LEU A 384 -13.43 4.20 -19.59
N ILE A 385 -12.57 5.19 -19.69
CA ILE A 385 -12.79 6.39 -20.53
C ILE A 385 -12.75 6.02 -22.01
N LYS A 386 -11.81 5.15 -22.43
CA LYS A 386 -11.78 4.66 -23.80
C LYS A 386 -13.09 3.99 -24.20
N ASN A 387 -13.63 3.10 -23.34
CA ASN A 387 -14.88 2.39 -23.63
C ASN A 387 -16.11 3.31 -23.49
N ALA A 388 -16.10 4.27 -22.56
CA ALA A 388 -17.21 5.22 -22.39
C ALA A 388 -17.38 6.07 -23.64
N PHE A 389 -16.33 6.67 -24.15
CA PHE A 389 -16.38 7.68 -25.23
C PHE A 389 -15.90 7.16 -26.60
N SER A 390 -15.59 5.88 -26.72
CA SER A 390 -15.08 5.25 -27.97
C SER A 390 -13.81 5.91 -28.51
N CYS A 391 -12.86 6.26 -27.61
CA CYS A 391 -11.59 6.81 -28.05
C CYS A 391 -10.79 5.79 -28.89
N ASP A 392 -10.05 6.27 -29.89
CA ASP A 392 -9.38 5.45 -30.88
C ASP A 392 -8.30 4.56 -30.27
N ALA A 393 -7.52 5.09 -29.32
CA ALA A 393 -6.46 4.34 -28.65
C ALA A 393 -6.46 4.54 -27.13
N GLY A 394 -5.99 3.50 -26.42
CA GLY A 394 -5.55 3.59 -25.05
C GLY A 394 -4.07 3.25 -24.99
N LEU A 395 -3.28 4.08 -24.32
CA LEU A 395 -1.85 3.87 -24.23
C LEU A 395 -1.34 3.90 -22.79
N VAL A 396 -0.25 3.21 -22.57
CA VAL A 396 0.39 3.19 -21.26
C VAL A 396 0.97 4.57 -20.95
N GLU A 397 0.82 4.99 -19.74
CA GLU A 397 1.26 6.30 -19.24
C GLU A 397 2.74 6.59 -19.55
N THR A 398 3.61 5.57 -19.47
CA THR A 398 5.03 5.68 -19.80
C THR A 398 5.27 6.10 -21.25
N VAL A 399 4.46 5.60 -22.18
CA VAL A 399 4.56 5.95 -23.61
C VAL A 399 4.08 7.38 -23.84
N ALA A 400 2.97 7.79 -23.20
CA ALA A 400 2.46 9.15 -23.30
C ALA A 400 3.49 10.16 -22.77
N HIS A 401 4.01 9.94 -21.58
CA HIS A 401 4.98 10.81 -20.94
C HIS A 401 6.29 10.90 -21.73
N TYR A 402 6.77 9.80 -22.27
CA TYR A 402 7.96 9.80 -23.13
C TYR A 402 7.71 10.56 -24.44
N SER A 403 6.58 10.37 -25.10
CA SER A 403 6.23 11.09 -26.34
C SER A 403 6.22 12.60 -26.11
N ALA A 404 5.64 13.04 -24.98
CA ALA A 404 5.64 14.44 -24.61
C ALA A 404 7.04 14.99 -24.28
N ALA A 405 7.82 14.26 -23.48
CA ALA A 405 9.17 14.69 -23.10
C ALA A 405 10.09 14.83 -24.33
N ARG A 406 10.03 13.88 -25.26
CA ARG A 406 10.79 13.90 -26.50
C ARG A 406 10.42 15.07 -27.42
N HIS A 407 9.17 15.53 -27.38
CA HIS A 407 8.74 16.71 -28.13
C HIS A 407 9.47 17.98 -27.68
N PHE A 408 9.69 18.16 -26.37
CA PHE A 408 10.40 19.30 -25.80
C PHE A 408 11.93 19.13 -25.79
N ASN A 409 12.41 17.92 -25.61
CA ASN A 409 13.84 17.61 -25.62
C ASN A 409 14.07 16.29 -26.38
N PRO A 410 14.43 16.35 -27.67
CA PRO A 410 14.68 15.17 -28.50
C PRO A 410 15.75 14.23 -27.96
N ASP A 411 16.71 14.79 -27.20
CA ASP A 411 17.87 14.06 -26.64
C ASP A 411 17.60 13.59 -25.19
N VAL A 412 16.35 13.62 -24.73
CA VAL A 412 16.00 13.22 -23.35
C VAL A 412 16.53 11.82 -23.03
N ASP A 413 17.30 11.73 -21.96
CA ASP A 413 17.88 10.48 -21.44
C ASP A 413 17.31 10.05 -20.09
N PHE A 414 16.66 10.97 -19.37
CA PHE A 414 15.97 10.67 -18.12
C PHE A 414 14.71 11.53 -17.94
N ILE A 415 13.63 10.90 -17.50
CA ILE A 415 12.35 11.56 -17.21
C ILE A 415 11.98 11.33 -15.75
N ILE A 416 11.63 12.39 -15.04
CA ILE A 416 11.10 12.36 -13.68
C ILE A 416 9.68 12.90 -13.73
N ASP A 417 8.71 12.05 -13.51
CA ASP A 417 7.30 12.42 -13.41
C ASP A 417 6.84 12.28 -11.96
N ILE A 418 6.44 13.41 -11.35
CA ILE A 418 5.91 13.42 -9.99
C ILE A 418 4.47 13.93 -10.01
N GLY A 419 3.56 12.98 -9.86
CA GLY A 419 2.13 13.23 -9.71
C GLY A 419 1.73 13.60 -8.29
N GLY A 420 0.42 13.68 -8.07
CA GLY A 420 -0.13 13.90 -6.73
C GLY A 420 0.04 12.69 -5.80
N GLN A 421 -0.03 11.48 -6.32
CA GLN A 421 -0.06 10.24 -5.53
C GLN A 421 1.08 9.27 -5.84
N ASP A 422 1.67 9.36 -7.01
CA ASP A 422 2.72 8.48 -7.50
C ASP A 422 3.88 9.25 -8.08
N MET A 423 4.99 8.56 -8.22
CA MET A 423 6.18 9.07 -8.88
C MET A 423 6.69 7.98 -9.83
N LYS A 424 7.06 8.40 -11.03
CA LYS A 424 7.60 7.55 -12.08
C LYS A 424 8.89 8.15 -12.61
N CYS A 425 9.89 7.33 -12.81
CA CYS A 425 11.13 7.75 -13.47
C CYS A 425 11.45 6.77 -14.59
N PHE A 426 11.88 7.32 -15.70
CA PHE A 426 12.20 6.54 -16.90
C PHE A 426 13.62 6.85 -17.34
N LYS A 427 14.45 5.84 -17.50
CA LYS A 427 15.74 5.97 -18.17
C LYS A 427 15.54 5.68 -19.65
N ILE A 428 16.00 6.57 -20.48
CA ILE A 428 15.91 6.45 -21.93
C ILE A 428 17.31 6.12 -22.48
N ARG A 429 17.40 5.14 -23.33
CA ARG A 429 18.63 4.78 -24.00
C ARG A 429 18.33 4.44 -25.46
N ASN A 430 19.08 5.02 -26.38
CA ASN A 430 18.88 4.82 -27.81
C ASN A 430 17.43 5.10 -28.29
N GLY A 431 16.74 6.09 -27.70
CA GLY A 431 15.38 6.44 -28.11
C GLY A 431 14.28 5.49 -27.63
N ALA A 432 14.59 4.59 -26.68
CA ALA A 432 13.61 3.71 -26.06
C ALA A 432 13.69 3.76 -24.52
N VAL A 433 12.58 3.44 -23.85
CA VAL A 433 12.56 3.31 -22.39
C VAL A 433 13.38 2.09 -21.98
N ASP A 434 14.51 2.32 -21.32
CA ASP A 434 15.45 1.28 -20.88
C ASP A 434 15.09 0.71 -19.51
N SER A 435 14.73 1.56 -18.56
CA SER A 435 14.26 1.13 -17.25
C SER A 435 13.19 2.06 -16.68
N ILE A 436 12.34 1.50 -15.81
CA ILE A 436 11.22 2.20 -15.20
C ILE A 436 11.30 2.02 -13.69
N MET A 437 11.36 3.11 -12.96
CA MET A 437 11.30 3.14 -11.50
C MET A 437 9.98 3.75 -11.09
N LEU A 438 9.18 3.00 -10.33
CA LEU A 438 7.85 3.42 -9.90
C LEU A 438 7.77 3.45 -8.37
N ASN A 439 7.23 4.53 -7.85
CA ASN A 439 6.81 4.62 -6.45
C ASN A 439 5.30 4.83 -6.36
N GLU A 440 4.57 3.77 -6.28
CA GLU A 440 3.11 3.75 -6.13
C GLU A 440 2.68 3.54 -4.67
N ALA A 441 3.60 3.10 -3.82
CA ALA A 441 3.31 2.67 -2.46
C ALA A 441 3.55 3.75 -1.40
N CYS A 442 4.26 4.84 -1.71
CA CYS A 442 4.60 5.84 -0.72
C CYS A 442 4.46 7.27 -1.27
N SER A 443 3.66 8.10 -0.60
CA SER A 443 3.46 9.50 -0.98
C SER A 443 4.62 10.42 -0.59
N SER A 444 5.65 9.93 0.09
CA SER A 444 6.76 10.78 0.59
C SER A 444 7.62 11.44 -0.49
N GLY A 445 7.49 10.98 -1.74
CA GLY A 445 8.11 11.60 -2.91
C GLY A 445 7.10 12.26 -3.86
N CYS A 446 5.83 12.44 -3.48
CA CYS A 446 4.73 12.87 -4.34
C CYS A 446 4.09 14.17 -3.85
N GLY A 447 3.31 14.84 -4.70
CA GLY A 447 2.68 16.13 -4.40
C GLY A 447 1.76 16.11 -3.17
N SER A 448 1.06 15.00 -2.91
CA SER A 448 0.19 14.85 -1.74
C SER A 448 0.94 14.92 -0.39
N PHE A 449 2.25 14.69 -0.40
CA PHE A 449 3.09 14.91 0.78
C PHE A 449 3.07 16.39 1.20
N ILE A 450 3.39 17.31 0.27
CA ILE A 450 3.36 18.75 0.55
C ILE A 450 1.93 19.23 0.83
N GLU A 451 0.93 18.73 0.07
CA GLU A 451 -0.47 19.08 0.30
C GLU A 451 -0.93 18.76 1.72
N THR A 452 -0.54 17.61 2.25
CA THR A 452 -0.90 17.21 3.62
C THR A 452 -0.38 18.22 4.65
N PHE A 453 0.88 18.64 4.52
CA PHE A 453 1.48 19.60 5.45
C PHE A 453 0.97 21.04 5.24
N ALA A 454 0.77 21.48 3.99
CA ALA A 454 0.19 22.78 3.72
C ALA A 454 -1.19 22.92 4.39
N LYS A 455 -2.08 21.93 4.20
CA LYS A 455 -3.41 21.90 4.85
C LYS A 455 -3.31 21.84 6.38
N ALA A 456 -2.41 21.03 6.93
CA ALA A 456 -2.21 20.93 8.37
C ALA A 456 -1.74 22.26 9.01
N LEU A 457 -1.01 23.07 8.23
CA LEU A 457 -0.53 24.39 8.64
C LEU A 457 -1.50 25.55 8.28
N GLY A 458 -2.63 25.23 7.61
CA GLY A 458 -3.67 26.21 7.29
C GLY A 458 -3.44 26.98 5.99
N TYR A 459 -2.63 26.47 5.05
CA TYR A 459 -2.30 27.11 3.78
C TYR A 459 -2.86 26.34 2.58
N THR A 460 -3.08 27.06 1.46
CA THR A 460 -3.23 26.40 0.15
C THR A 460 -1.87 25.88 -0.29
N ILE A 461 -1.83 24.88 -1.19
CA ILE A 461 -0.58 24.34 -1.74
C ILE A 461 0.24 25.45 -2.41
N ALA A 462 -0.44 26.32 -3.20
CA ALA A 462 0.21 27.38 -3.94
C ALA A 462 0.85 28.44 -3.03
N ASP A 463 0.15 28.86 -1.97
CA ASP A 463 0.67 29.83 -1.03
C ASP A 463 1.81 29.23 -0.19
N PHE A 464 1.66 27.98 0.22
CA PHE A 464 2.70 27.26 0.97
C PHE A 464 3.99 27.09 0.15
N ALA A 465 3.87 26.79 -1.15
CA ALA A 465 5.01 26.71 -2.06
C ALA A 465 5.75 28.05 -2.17
N LYS A 466 5.02 29.16 -2.29
CA LYS A 466 5.60 30.51 -2.38
C LYS A 466 6.37 30.90 -1.12
N LEU A 467 5.87 30.54 0.06
CA LEU A 467 6.54 30.83 1.34
C LEU A 467 7.96 30.26 1.39
N GLY A 468 8.19 29.06 0.86
CA GLY A 468 9.49 28.39 0.90
C GLY A 468 10.55 28.94 -0.06
N LEU A 469 10.16 29.75 -1.08
CA LEU A 469 11.09 30.16 -2.15
C LEU A 469 12.26 30.99 -1.64
N LEU A 470 12.01 31.96 -0.74
CA LEU A 470 13.00 32.88 -0.20
C LEU A 470 13.24 32.64 1.30
N ALA A 471 12.93 31.44 1.80
CA ALA A 471 13.26 31.05 3.16
C ALA A 471 14.77 31.08 3.40
N ARG A 472 15.21 31.76 4.47
CA ARG A 472 16.63 31.95 4.74
C ARG A 472 17.32 30.80 5.42
N HIS A 473 16.56 30.03 6.19
CA HIS A 473 17.08 28.95 7.04
C HIS A 473 16.22 27.67 6.89
N PRO A 474 16.12 27.08 5.68
CA PRO A 474 15.33 25.87 5.46
C PRO A 474 15.64 24.79 6.48
N VAL A 475 14.62 24.23 7.14
CA VAL A 475 14.82 23.21 8.17
C VAL A 475 15.29 21.90 7.55
N ASN A 476 16.33 21.29 8.13
CA ASN A 476 16.76 19.97 7.73
C ASN A 476 15.83 18.87 8.30
N LEU A 477 14.79 18.56 7.57
CA LEU A 477 13.81 17.53 7.95
C LEU A 477 14.25 16.11 7.57
N GLY A 478 15.38 15.96 6.87
CA GLY A 478 15.88 14.69 6.36
C GLY A 478 14.99 14.09 5.27
N SER A 479 15.10 12.78 5.07
CA SER A 479 14.30 12.02 4.09
C SER A 479 13.50 10.92 4.78
N ARG A 480 12.27 11.22 5.18
CA ARG A 480 11.38 10.32 5.93
C ARG A 480 10.04 10.16 5.23
N CYS A 481 9.29 9.08 5.55
CA CYS A 481 7.92 8.95 5.07
C CYS A 481 7.02 10.00 5.74
N THR A 482 5.84 10.25 5.17
CA THR A 482 4.89 11.28 5.64
C THR A 482 4.53 11.15 7.12
N VAL A 483 4.39 9.93 7.63
CA VAL A 483 4.06 9.66 9.04
C VAL A 483 5.17 10.13 9.97
N PHE A 484 6.42 9.70 9.71
CA PHE A 484 7.57 10.13 10.52
C PHE A 484 7.93 11.61 10.32
N MET A 485 7.64 12.16 9.14
CA MET A 485 7.86 13.58 8.84
C MET A 485 6.97 14.48 9.70
N ASN A 486 5.76 14.05 10.02
CA ASN A 486 4.85 14.80 10.89
C ASN A 486 5.51 15.12 12.25
N SER A 487 6.15 14.11 12.86
CA SER A 487 6.90 14.31 14.11
C SER A 487 8.07 15.30 13.94
N SER A 488 8.79 15.23 12.80
CA SER A 488 9.90 16.15 12.53
C SER A 488 9.42 17.60 12.32
N VAL A 489 8.30 17.79 11.62
CA VAL A 489 7.68 19.10 11.42
C VAL A 489 7.19 19.68 12.74
N LYS A 490 6.51 18.90 13.57
CA LYS A 490 6.06 19.32 14.91
C LYS A 490 7.24 19.68 15.81
N GLN A 491 8.34 18.92 15.72
CA GLN A 491 9.53 19.25 16.50
C GLN A 491 10.15 20.55 16.03
N ALA A 492 10.28 20.76 14.71
CA ALA A 492 10.79 22.01 14.16
C ALA A 492 9.94 23.24 14.59
N GLN A 493 8.60 23.09 14.60
CA GLN A 493 7.71 24.12 15.12
C GLN A 493 7.94 24.42 16.61
N LYS A 494 8.12 23.39 17.44
CA LYS A 494 8.47 23.55 18.88
C LYS A 494 9.82 24.23 19.05
N ASP A 495 10.76 23.96 18.17
CA ASP A 495 12.10 24.57 18.18
C ASP A 495 12.11 25.98 17.59
N GLY A 496 10.95 26.52 17.16
CA GLY A 496 10.78 27.91 16.75
C GLY A 496 11.04 28.16 15.26
N ALA A 497 11.06 27.11 14.41
CA ALA A 497 11.21 27.29 12.97
C ALA A 497 9.99 28.00 12.37
N SER A 498 10.25 28.92 11.42
CA SER A 498 9.20 29.61 10.68
C SER A 498 8.46 28.68 9.71
N VAL A 499 7.26 29.07 9.31
CA VAL A 499 6.49 28.28 8.30
C VAL A 499 7.21 28.30 6.95
N GLU A 500 7.86 29.40 6.61
CA GLU A 500 8.69 29.57 5.41
C GLU A 500 9.84 28.55 5.39
N ASP A 501 10.58 28.44 6.48
CA ASP A 501 11.71 27.52 6.62
C ASP A 501 11.26 26.04 6.62
N ILE A 502 10.10 25.74 7.18
CA ILE A 502 9.46 24.42 7.15
C ILE A 502 9.02 24.08 5.71
N SER A 503 8.41 25.04 4.98
CA SER A 503 7.97 24.83 3.60
C SER A 503 9.15 24.52 2.68
N ALA A 504 10.25 25.27 2.80
CA ALA A 504 11.47 24.99 2.06
C ALA A 504 12.06 23.63 2.44
N GLY A 505 12.15 23.32 3.74
CA GLY A 505 12.63 22.03 4.25
C GLY A 505 11.84 20.84 3.74
N LEU A 506 10.49 20.94 3.65
CA LEU A 506 9.64 19.92 3.07
C LEU A 506 9.86 19.77 1.57
N SER A 507 10.07 20.87 0.83
CA SER A 507 10.37 20.85 -0.61
C SER A 507 11.72 20.17 -0.89
N ILE A 508 12.71 20.36 -0.05
CA ILE A 508 14.01 19.64 -0.14
C ILE A 508 13.84 18.16 0.26
N SER A 509 13.04 17.88 1.28
CA SER A 509 12.81 16.50 1.74
C SER A 509 12.14 15.62 0.68
N ILE A 510 11.15 16.14 -0.07
CA ILE A 510 10.50 15.38 -1.16
C ILE A 510 11.52 15.02 -2.24
N VAL A 511 12.42 15.92 -2.57
CA VAL A 511 13.50 15.69 -3.55
C VAL A 511 14.46 14.62 -3.06
N LYS A 512 14.94 14.71 -1.82
CA LYS A 512 15.80 13.68 -1.22
C LYS A 512 15.12 12.30 -1.20
N ASN A 513 13.83 12.24 -0.89
CA ASN A 513 13.07 10.98 -0.99
C ASN A 513 13.01 10.45 -2.43
N ALA A 514 12.78 11.32 -3.41
CA ALA A 514 12.74 10.96 -4.81
C ALA A 514 14.09 10.41 -5.29
N VAL A 515 15.16 11.16 -5.10
CA VAL A 515 16.50 10.83 -5.61
C VAL A 515 17.09 9.59 -4.91
N TYR A 516 17.08 9.56 -3.59
CA TYR A 516 17.82 8.55 -2.83
C TYR A 516 17.01 7.27 -2.52
N LYS A 517 15.67 7.35 -2.41
CA LYS A 517 14.86 6.18 -2.05
C LYS A 517 14.13 5.56 -3.24
N VAL A 518 13.70 6.36 -4.20
CA VAL A 518 12.95 5.87 -5.36
C VAL A 518 13.89 5.59 -6.53
N ILE A 519 14.63 6.60 -6.95
CA ILE A 519 15.58 6.50 -8.07
C ILE A 519 16.81 5.69 -7.64
N ARG A 520 17.23 5.84 -6.39
CA ARG A 520 18.44 5.21 -5.82
C ARG A 520 19.70 5.57 -6.59
N ALA A 521 19.79 6.83 -7.04
CA ALA A 521 20.98 7.33 -7.71
C ALA A 521 22.15 7.38 -6.73
N ALA A 522 23.28 6.78 -7.10
CA ALA A 522 24.50 6.88 -6.32
C ALA A 522 25.18 8.26 -6.51
N ASN A 523 25.00 8.86 -7.69
CA ASN A 523 25.48 10.20 -8.04
C ASN A 523 24.59 10.80 -9.15
N ALA A 524 24.75 12.09 -9.43
CA ALA A 524 23.95 12.78 -10.43
C ALA A 524 24.18 12.28 -11.87
N ASP A 525 25.34 11.68 -12.17
CA ASP A 525 25.66 11.18 -13.52
C ASP A 525 24.88 9.90 -13.88
N ASP A 526 24.41 9.16 -12.86
CA ASP A 526 23.53 8.00 -13.08
C ASP A 526 22.18 8.37 -13.73
N LEU A 527 21.80 9.66 -13.64
CA LEU A 527 20.54 10.22 -14.16
C LEU A 527 20.66 10.78 -15.58
N GLY A 528 21.85 10.69 -16.20
CA GLY A 528 22.09 11.22 -17.55
C GLY A 528 22.31 12.75 -17.56
N GLN A 529 22.28 13.33 -18.77
CA GLN A 529 22.56 14.76 -18.99
C GLN A 529 21.33 15.57 -19.36
N HIS A 530 20.34 14.94 -20.00
CA HIS A 530 19.14 15.57 -20.55
C HIS A 530 17.90 15.14 -19.77
N ILE A 531 17.73 15.76 -18.59
CA ILE A 531 16.65 15.41 -17.67
C ILE A 531 15.41 16.26 -17.95
N VAL A 532 14.28 15.63 -18.22
CA VAL A 532 12.96 16.28 -18.31
C VAL A 532 12.15 15.96 -17.06
N VAL A 533 11.65 17.00 -16.41
CA VAL A 533 10.77 16.86 -15.24
C VAL A 533 9.33 17.23 -15.61
N GLN A 534 8.38 16.45 -15.11
CA GLN A 534 6.96 16.60 -15.43
C GLN A 534 6.08 16.13 -14.28
N GLY A 535 4.77 16.33 -14.42
CA GLY A 535 3.80 16.09 -13.34
C GLY A 535 3.42 17.38 -12.59
N GLY A 536 2.26 17.32 -11.93
CA GLY A 536 1.70 18.51 -11.25
C GLY A 536 2.55 19.05 -10.11
N THR A 537 3.38 18.22 -9.49
CA THR A 537 4.28 18.64 -8.39
C THR A 537 5.34 19.66 -8.85
N PHE A 538 5.74 19.63 -10.13
CA PHE A 538 6.70 20.57 -10.68
C PHE A 538 6.14 21.97 -11.03
N HIS A 539 4.84 22.23 -10.75
CA HIS A 539 4.34 23.61 -10.64
C HIS A 539 4.82 24.30 -9.36
N ASN A 540 5.35 23.55 -8.40
CA ASN A 540 6.00 24.10 -7.22
C ASN A 540 7.48 24.39 -7.53
N ASP A 541 7.80 25.69 -7.71
CA ASP A 541 9.15 26.14 -8.04
C ASP A 541 10.17 25.86 -6.93
N ALA A 542 9.74 25.76 -5.65
CA ALA A 542 10.63 25.37 -4.56
C ALA A 542 11.09 23.89 -4.71
N VAL A 543 10.21 23.00 -5.14
CA VAL A 543 10.56 21.60 -5.43
C VAL A 543 11.46 21.53 -6.67
N LEU A 544 11.12 22.27 -7.72
CA LEU A 544 11.90 22.30 -8.96
C LEU A 544 13.33 22.78 -8.69
N ARG A 545 13.49 23.88 -7.92
CA ARG A 545 14.80 24.40 -7.53
C ARG A 545 15.58 23.42 -6.65
N ALA A 546 14.90 22.80 -5.68
CA ALA A 546 15.52 21.78 -4.82
C ALA A 546 16.06 20.59 -5.64
N PHE A 547 15.37 20.18 -6.72
CA PHE A 547 15.89 19.17 -7.66
C PHE A 547 17.17 19.63 -8.35
N GLU A 548 17.22 20.86 -8.88
CA GLU A 548 18.41 21.38 -9.54
C GLU A 548 19.60 21.48 -8.58
N GLN A 549 19.36 21.93 -7.35
CA GLN A 549 20.39 21.99 -6.31
C GLN A 549 20.91 20.60 -5.92
N GLU A 550 20.00 19.63 -5.69
CA GLU A 550 20.37 18.27 -5.30
C GLU A 550 21.11 17.53 -6.41
N LEU A 551 20.73 17.76 -7.68
CA LEU A 551 21.38 17.16 -8.85
C LEU A 551 22.64 17.92 -9.33
N GLY A 552 22.84 19.15 -8.84
CA GLY A 552 23.93 20.03 -9.28
C GLY A 552 23.89 20.39 -10.78
N ARG A 553 22.69 20.38 -11.40
CA ARG A 553 22.48 20.65 -12.81
C ARG A 553 21.07 21.16 -13.12
N ASN A 554 20.94 21.85 -14.24
CA ASN A 554 19.64 22.31 -14.72
C ASN A 554 18.81 21.14 -15.26
N VAL A 555 17.49 21.20 -15.06
CA VAL A 555 16.51 20.27 -15.64
C VAL A 555 15.59 21.00 -16.62
N THR A 556 15.00 20.30 -17.58
CA THR A 556 14.00 20.85 -18.48
C THR A 556 12.61 20.64 -17.87
N ARG A 557 11.90 21.74 -17.55
CA ARG A 557 10.51 21.70 -17.11
C ARG A 557 9.64 22.45 -18.12
N PRO A 558 8.85 21.75 -18.97
CA PRO A 558 7.83 22.40 -19.80
C PRO A 558 6.79 23.12 -18.96
N THR A 559 6.28 24.26 -19.43
CA THR A 559 5.23 25.03 -18.72
C THR A 559 3.95 24.22 -18.53
N ILE A 560 3.73 23.24 -19.40
CA ILE A 560 2.60 22.28 -19.35
C ILE A 560 2.94 21.01 -18.56
N SER A 561 3.91 21.06 -17.65
CA SER A 561 4.39 19.87 -16.90
C SER A 561 3.28 19.06 -16.26
N GLY A 562 2.17 19.70 -15.83
CA GLY A 562 1.02 19.05 -15.21
C GLY A 562 0.12 18.25 -16.17
N ILE A 563 0.19 18.51 -17.48
CA ILE A 563 -0.67 17.87 -18.50
C ILE A 563 0.12 17.08 -19.55
N MET A 564 1.38 16.77 -19.28
CA MET A 564 2.28 16.06 -20.21
C MET A 564 1.71 14.70 -20.65
N GLY A 565 1.05 13.96 -19.76
CA GLY A 565 0.38 12.70 -20.12
C GLY A 565 -0.73 12.91 -21.18
N ALA A 566 -1.58 13.90 -21.00
CA ALA A 566 -2.62 14.24 -21.97
C ALA A 566 -2.02 14.77 -23.30
N PHE A 567 -1.02 15.64 -23.22
CA PHE A 567 -0.32 16.16 -24.39
C PHE A 567 0.36 15.03 -25.20
N GLY A 568 1.05 14.11 -24.52
CA GLY A 568 1.67 12.95 -25.16
C GLY A 568 0.64 11.97 -25.75
N ALA A 569 -0.51 11.80 -25.11
CA ALA A 569 -1.62 11.03 -25.68
C ALA A 569 -2.16 11.68 -26.96
N ALA A 570 -2.28 13.01 -27.01
CA ALA A 570 -2.70 13.75 -28.20
C ALA A 570 -1.66 13.61 -29.35
N LEU A 571 -0.37 13.70 -29.04
CA LEU A 571 0.71 13.42 -30.01
C LEU A 571 0.62 11.99 -30.55
N TYR A 572 0.37 11.01 -29.69
CA TYR A 572 0.18 9.62 -30.11
C TYR A 572 -1.05 9.46 -31.01
N ALA A 573 -2.17 10.10 -30.66
CA ALA A 573 -3.38 10.08 -31.50
C ALA A 573 -3.12 10.68 -32.90
N ARG A 574 -2.28 11.73 -32.99
CA ARG A 574 -1.82 12.32 -34.25
C ARG A 574 -1.03 11.32 -35.10
N ASP A 575 -0.10 10.62 -34.45
CA ASP A 575 0.82 9.68 -35.11
C ASP A 575 0.14 8.38 -35.56
N LEU A 576 -1.12 8.13 -35.15
CA LEU A 576 -1.96 7.06 -35.69
C LEU A 576 -2.41 7.30 -37.15
N HIS A 577 -2.31 8.53 -37.64
CA HIS A 577 -2.70 8.94 -39.01
C HIS A 577 -4.09 8.48 -39.43
N LEU A 578 -5.08 8.58 -38.53
CA LEU A 578 -6.45 8.17 -38.78
C LEU A 578 -7.14 9.15 -39.75
N GLU A 579 -7.94 8.63 -40.66
CA GLU A 579 -8.81 9.47 -41.51
C GLU A 579 -9.95 10.09 -40.74
N LYS A 580 -10.52 9.32 -39.79
CA LYS A 580 -11.65 9.72 -38.93
C LYS A 580 -11.53 9.07 -37.56
N SER A 581 -11.80 9.84 -36.49
CA SER A 581 -11.88 9.34 -35.13
C SER A 581 -13.16 8.55 -34.89
N ALA A 582 -13.07 7.52 -34.03
CA ALA A 582 -14.23 6.79 -33.50
C ALA A 582 -14.87 7.48 -32.28
N LEU A 583 -14.31 8.60 -31.82
CA LEU A 583 -14.82 9.38 -30.69
C LEU A 583 -16.30 9.68 -30.87
N LEU A 584 -17.09 9.57 -29.80
CA LEU A 584 -18.52 9.87 -29.85
C LEU A 584 -18.80 11.30 -30.42
N SER A 585 -19.79 11.42 -31.29
CA SER A 585 -20.19 12.71 -31.84
C SER A 585 -20.84 13.62 -30.79
N GLU A 586 -20.97 14.90 -31.10
CA GLU A 586 -21.62 15.88 -30.23
C GLU A 586 -23.05 15.44 -29.86
N GLU A 587 -23.83 14.93 -30.84
CA GLU A 587 -25.21 14.46 -30.62
C GLU A 587 -25.24 13.25 -29.68
N ALA A 588 -24.29 12.31 -29.82
CA ALA A 588 -24.18 11.14 -28.95
C ALA A 588 -23.81 11.54 -27.52
N LEU A 589 -22.99 12.58 -27.35
CA LEU A 589 -22.63 13.10 -26.03
C LEU A 589 -23.77 13.80 -25.32
N GLN A 590 -24.73 14.44 -26.09
CA GLN A 590 -25.90 15.07 -25.48
C GLN A 590 -26.82 14.06 -24.77
N SER A 591 -26.99 12.87 -25.37
CA SER A 591 -27.84 11.80 -24.82
C SER A 591 -27.09 10.81 -23.95
N PHE A 592 -25.79 11.03 -23.72
CA PHE A 592 -24.95 10.08 -23.00
C PHE A 592 -25.41 9.87 -21.56
N SER A 593 -25.53 8.60 -21.15
CA SER A 593 -25.82 8.18 -19.80
C SER A 593 -24.78 7.14 -19.32
N HIS A 594 -24.50 7.14 -18.03
CA HIS A 594 -23.60 6.20 -17.39
C HIS A 594 -24.19 5.74 -16.05
N THR A 595 -24.20 4.43 -15.85
CA THR A 595 -24.53 3.82 -14.56
C THR A 595 -23.46 2.81 -14.19
N ALA A 596 -23.06 2.80 -12.91
CA ALA A 596 -22.10 1.84 -12.36
C ALA A 596 -22.81 0.97 -11.33
N LYS A 597 -22.75 -0.37 -11.49
CA LYS A 597 -23.36 -1.32 -10.57
C LYS A 597 -22.31 -2.30 -10.04
N PRO A 598 -22.08 -2.34 -8.72
CA PRO A 598 -21.18 -3.31 -8.12
C PRO A 598 -21.80 -4.72 -8.16
N THR A 599 -20.96 -5.73 -8.36
CA THR A 599 -21.37 -7.14 -8.31
C THR A 599 -20.18 -8.01 -7.90
N THR A 600 -20.45 -9.26 -7.55
CA THR A 600 -19.41 -10.25 -7.25
C THR A 600 -19.37 -11.32 -8.34
N CYS A 601 -18.17 -11.61 -8.83
CA CYS A 601 -17.97 -12.69 -9.78
C CYS A 601 -18.02 -14.05 -9.07
N ASN A 602 -18.87 -14.96 -9.52
CA ASN A 602 -18.99 -16.31 -8.99
C ASN A 602 -18.46 -17.40 -9.95
N LEU A 603 -17.61 -17.00 -10.92
CA LEU A 603 -17.09 -17.93 -11.93
C LEU A 603 -15.88 -18.76 -11.45
N CYS A 604 -15.28 -18.40 -10.30
CA CYS A 604 -14.19 -19.15 -9.66
C CYS A 604 -14.04 -18.76 -8.19
N THR A 605 -13.12 -19.39 -7.49
CA THR A 605 -12.82 -19.15 -6.05
C THR A 605 -12.32 -17.75 -5.72
N ASN A 606 -11.86 -16.96 -6.70
CA ASN A 606 -11.38 -15.61 -6.47
C ASN A 606 -12.48 -14.58 -6.12
N HIS A 607 -13.76 -14.89 -6.38
CA HIS A 607 -14.90 -14.02 -6.05
C HIS A 607 -14.68 -12.54 -6.27
N CYS A 608 -14.08 -12.17 -7.45
CA CYS A 608 -13.69 -10.79 -7.76
C CYS A 608 -14.84 -9.81 -7.54
N SER A 609 -14.52 -8.68 -6.92
CA SER A 609 -15.42 -7.54 -6.85
C SER A 609 -15.42 -6.82 -8.19
N LEU A 610 -16.55 -6.84 -8.89
CA LEU A 610 -16.72 -6.25 -10.21
C LEU A 610 -17.55 -4.98 -10.13
N THR A 611 -17.27 -4.03 -11.02
CA THR A 611 -18.18 -2.92 -11.33
C THR A 611 -18.63 -3.04 -12.78
N VAL A 612 -19.92 -3.17 -12.98
CA VAL A 612 -20.53 -3.20 -14.32
C VAL A 612 -20.93 -1.79 -14.68
N ASN A 613 -20.17 -1.18 -15.58
CA ASN A 613 -20.48 0.12 -16.17
C ASN A 613 -21.36 -0.09 -17.38
N THR A 614 -22.51 0.60 -17.42
CA THR A 614 -23.43 0.56 -18.56
C THR A 614 -23.54 1.96 -19.14
N PHE A 615 -23.34 2.06 -20.46
CA PHE A 615 -23.41 3.28 -21.24
C PHE A 615 -24.61 3.23 -22.20
N ASP A 616 -24.87 4.32 -22.91
CA ASP A 616 -25.93 4.39 -23.91
C ASP A 616 -25.91 3.27 -24.94
N GLY A 617 -27.08 2.88 -25.44
CA GLY A 617 -27.24 1.76 -26.35
C GLY A 617 -26.98 0.39 -25.69
N GLY A 618 -26.89 0.32 -24.34
CA GLY A 618 -26.66 -0.91 -23.60
C GLY A 618 -25.22 -1.41 -23.69
N ARG A 619 -24.26 -0.58 -24.12
CA ARG A 619 -22.83 -0.90 -24.10
C ARG A 619 -22.37 -1.12 -22.66
N ARG A 620 -21.61 -2.18 -22.42
CA ARG A 620 -21.15 -2.52 -21.09
C ARG A 620 -19.64 -2.60 -21.03
N PHE A 621 -19.09 -2.12 -19.94
CA PHE A 621 -17.69 -2.30 -19.55
C PHE A 621 -17.63 -2.83 -18.12
N ILE A 622 -16.90 -3.91 -17.90
CA ILE A 622 -16.72 -4.52 -16.57
C ILE A 622 -15.31 -4.24 -16.11
N SER A 623 -15.18 -3.65 -14.93
CA SER A 623 -13.92 -3.41 -14.23
C SER A 623 -13.80 -4.21 -12.94
N GLY A 624 -12.61 -4.33 -12.38
CA GLY A 624 -12.33 -5.14 -11.19
C GLY A 624 -12.17 -6.64 -11.46
N ASN A 625 -12.29 -7.07 -12.72
CA ASN A 625 -12.09 -8.46 -13.12
C ASN A 625 -10.58 -8.82 -13.16
N ARG A 626 -10.26 -9.95 -12.55
CA ARG A 626 -8.91 -10.55 -12.57
C ARG A 626 -8.66 -11.44 -13.81
N CYS A 627 -9.67 -11.69 -14.63
CA CYS A 627 -9.58 -12.47 -15.86
C CYS A 627 -10.68 -12.06 -16.85
N SER A 628 -10.62 -12.59 -18.08
CA SER A 628 -11.58 -12.28 -19.16
C SER A 628 -12.93 -13.00 -19.06
N ARG A 629 -13.10 -13.95 -18.14
CA ARG A 629 -14.35 -14.72 -17.98
C ARG A 629 -15.61 -13.88 -17.74
N PRO A 630 -15.57 -12.85 -16.84
CA PRO A 630 -16.73 -11.98 -16.64
C PRO A 630 -17.13 -11.19 -17.89
N LEU A 631 -16.20 -11.02 -18.85
CA LEU A 631 -16.45 -10.36 -20.13
C LEU A 631 -17.07 -11.29 -21.18
N GLY A 632 -17.41 -12.52 -20.83
CA GLY A 632 -17.90 -13.53 -21.75
C GLY A 632 -16.87 -14.05 -22.76
N LYS A 633 -15.59 -13.69 -22.59
CA LYS A 633 -14.50 -14.23 -23.43
C LYS A 633 -14.06 -15.58 -22.88
N ALA A 634 -13.79 -16.54 -23.78
CA ALA A 634 -13.15 -17.79 -23.38
C ALA A 634 -11.81 -17.48 -22.68
N LYS A 635 -11.48 -18.28 -21.65
CA LYS A 635 -10.15 -18.19 -21.04
C LYS A 635 -9.12 -18.45 -22.13
N VAL A 636 -8.22 -17.53 -22.38
CA VAL A 636 -7.02 -17.81 -23.19
C VAL A 636 -6.16 -18.76 -22.36
N GLU A 637 -6.05 -20.01 -22.79
CA GLU A 637 -5.28 -21.04 -22.09
C GLU A 637 -3.84 -21.07 -22.62
N ASN A 638 -3.11 -19.99 -22.42
CA ASN A 638 -1.66 -20.01 -22.63
C ASN A 638 -0.99 -20.87 -21.55
N PRO A 639 0.10 -21.59 -21.89
CA PRO A 639 0.80 -22.39 -20.91
C PRO A 639 1.25 -21.58 -19.68
N ASP A 640 0.84 -22.06 -18.50
CA ASP A 640 1.07 -21.43 -17.20
C ASP A 640 1.60 -22.47 -16.20
N LEU A 641 2.89 -22.41 -15.92
CA LEU A 641 3.55 -23.37 -15.03
C LEU A 641 3.15 -23.17 -13.56
N MET A 642 2.78 -21.95 -13.14
CA MET A 642 2.31 -21.70 -11.78
C MET A 642 0.99 -22.45 -11.52
N THR A 643 0.02 -22.29 -12.40
CA THR A 643 -1.27 -23.02 -12.34
C THR A 643 -1.05 -24.52 -12.45
N TYR A 644 -0.16 -24.99 -13.31
CA TYR A 644 0.18 -26.41 -13.44
C TYR A 644 0.67 -27.00 -12.12
N LYS A 645 1.68 -26.36 -11.50
CA LYS A 645 2.26 -26.78 -10.21
C LYS A 645 1.19 -26.81 -9.12
N TYR A 646 0.39 -25.75 -8.97
CA TYR A 646 -0.66 -25.69 -7.98
C TYR A 646 -1.67 -26.83 -8.10
N LYS A 647 -2.21 -27.02 -9.32
CA LYS A 647 -3.18 -28.10 -9.58
C LYS A 647 -2.58 -29.48 -9.28
N LYS A 648 -1.31 -29.71 -9.68
CA LYS A 648 -0.62 -30.97 -9.45
C LYS A 648 -0.45 -31.28 -7.97
N LEU A 649 -0.08 -30.30 -7.15
CA LEU A 649 0.04 -30.47 -5.71
C LEU A 649 -1.31 -30.73 -5.04
N ARG A 650 -2.35 -30.00 -5.42
CA ARG A 650 -3.71 -30.22 -4.88
C ARG A 650 -4.30 -31.57 -5.27
N ALA A 651 -3.99 -32.06 -6.47
CA ALA A 651 -4.46 -33.33 -6.94
C ALA A 651 -3.92 -34.53 -6.15
N LEU A 652 -2.83 -34.39 -5.39
CA LEU A 652 -2.30 -35.45 -4.52
C LEU A 652 -3.36 -35.97 -3.57
N GLN A 653 -4.19 -35.13 -3.00
CA GLN A 653 -5.26 -35.50 -2.08
C GLN A 653 -6.30 -36.46 -2.70
N GLY A 654 -6.44 -36.48 -4.05
CA GLY A 654 -7.35 -37.36 -4.78
C GLY A 654 -6.73 -38.69 -5.24
N THR A 655 -5.42 -38.90 -5.08
CA THR A 655 -4.69 -40.07 -5.64
C THR A 655 -4.58 -41.26 -4.69
N GLY A 656 -5.24 -41.23 -3.54
CA GLY A 656 -5.22 -42.31 -2.55
C GLY A 656 -4.56 -41.86 -1.25
N ASN A 657 -5.38 -41.56 -0.27
CA ASN A 657 -4.98 -40.94 1.00
C ASN A 657 -4.47 -41.93 2.06
N GLY A 658 -4.00 -43.09 1.67
CA GLY A 658 -3.67 -44.14 2.62
C GLY A 658 -4.94 -44.80 3.21
N SER A 659 -4.74 -45.85 4.02
CA SER A 659 -5.84 -46.64 4.59
C SER A 659 -6.51 -45.94 5.80
N GLY A 660 -5.90 -44.90 6.36
CA GLY A 660 -6.36 -44.26 7.60
C GLY A 660 -6.26 -45.12 8.86
N VAL A 661 -5.70 -46.31 8.77
CA VAL A 661 -5.56 -47.26 9.89
C VAL A 661 -4.79 -46.67 11.08
N ARG A 662 -3.89 -45.75 10.80
CA ARG A 662 -3.07 -45.02 11.83
C ARG A 662 -3.59 -43.63 12.16
N GLY A 663 -4.76 -43.27 11.67
CA GLY A 663 -5.40 -41.98 11.91
C GLY A 663 -5.22 -40.98 10.74
N ARG A 664 -5.73 -39.78 10.95
CA ARG A 664 -5.75 -38.69 9.99
C ARG A 664 -4.61 -37.70 10.29
N MET A 665 -3.70 -37.54 9.34
CA MET A 665 -2.56 -36.62 9.44
C MET A 665 -2.86 -35.33 8.66
N GLY A 666 -3.06 -34.23 9.36
CA GLY A 666 -3.24 -32.90 8.78
C GLY A 666 -1.92 -32.30 8.32
N ILE A 667 -1.87 -31.74 7.11
CA ILE A 667 -0.74 -30.97 6.59
C ILE A 667 -1.24 -29.57 6.22
N PRO A 668 -0.76 -28.50 6.90
CA PRO A 668 -1.13 -27.15 6.52
C PRO A 668 -0.47 -26.81 5.18
N PHE A 669 -1.29 -26.47 4.18
CA PHE A 669 -0.82 -26.21 2.83
C PHE A 669 -0.39 -24.76 2.69
N GLY A 670 0.82 -24.45 3.15
CA GLY A 670 1.39 -23.09 3.17
C GLY A 670 2.93 -23.11 3.19
N LEU A 671 3.54 -22.00 2.88
CA LEU A 671 5.00 -21.78 2.81
C LEU A 671 5.75 -22.92 2.10
N ASN A 672 6.73 -23.56 2.75
CA ASN A 672 7.55 -24.64 2.18
C ASN A 672 6.77 -25.90 1.81
N MET A 673 5.54 -26.08 2.25
CA MET A 673 4.70 -27.21 1.82
C MET A 673 4.35 -27.13 0.34
N TYR A 674 4.39 -25.98 -0.31
CA TYR A 674 4.27 -25.85 -1.76
C TYR A 674 5.45 -26.49 -2.54
N GLU A 675 6.52 -26.81 -1.88
CA GLU A 675 7.64 -27.57 -2.46
C GLU A 675 7.72 -28.99 -1.91
N ASN A 676 7.56 -29.15 -0.58
CA ASN A 676 7.83 -30.39 0.13
C ASN A 676 6.61 -31.31 0.26
N LEU A 677 5.43 -30.88 -0.19
CA LEU A 677 4.21 -31.70 -0.08
C LEU A 677 4.33 -33.06 -0.77
N PRO A 678 4.93 -33.24 -1.97
CA PRO A 678 5.09 -34.56 -2.58
C PRO A 678 5.84 -35.53 -1.69
N PHE A 679 6.85 -35.04 -0.96
CA PHE A 679 7.62 -35.82 0.01
C PHE A 679 6.73 -36.27 1.18
N TRP A 680 6.08 -35.31 1.88
CA TRP A 680 5.34 -35.60 3.11
C TRP A 680 4.07 -36.36 2.84
N PHE A 681 3.41 -36.10 1.71
CA PHE A 681 2.22 -36.83 1.29
C PHE A 681 2.53 -38.33 1.08
N GLU A 682 3.55 -38.66 0.28
CA GLU A 682 3.99 -40.04 0.04
C GLU A 682 4.46 -40.69 1.35
N PHE A 683 5.23 -39.97 2.19
CA PHE A 683 5.74 -40.48 3.45
C PHE A 683 4.61 -40.98 4.37
N PHE A 684 3.61 -40.12 4.64
CA PHE A 684 2.51 -40.49 5.54
C PHE A 684 1.53 -41.49 4.93
N THR A 685 1.28 -41.39 3.64
CA THR A 685 0.46 -42.38 2.93
C THR A 685 1.08 -43.80 3.01
N ARG A 686 2.39 -43.93 2.81
CA ARG A 686 3.13 -45.22 2.97
C ARG A 686 3.09 -45.74 4.40
N LEU A 687 3.00 -44.87 5.37
CA LEU A 687 2.82 -45.23 6.77
C LEU A 687 1.35 -45.49 7.15
N ASN A 688 0.43 -45.58 6.19
CA ASN A 688 -0.98 -45.84 6.35
C ASN A 688 -1.77 -44.76 7.13
N PHE A 689 -1.31 -43.51 7.12
CA PHE A 689 -2.14 -42.37 7.54
C PHE A 689 -3.05 -41.96 6.39
N GLU A 690 -4.24 -41.47 6.73
CA GLU A 690 -5.02 -40.65 5.83
C GLU A 690 -4.45 -39.22 5.87
N VAL A 691 -3.92 -38.72 4.76
CA VAL A 691 -3.37 -37.38 4.67
C VAL A 691 -4.47 -36.36 4.33
N VAL A 692 -4.66 -35.39 5.19
CA VAL A 692 -5.65 -34.31 5.04
C VAL A 692 -4.94 -33.00 4.81
N LEU A 693 -5.12 -32.41 3.65
CA LEU A 693 -4.61 -31.05 3.39
C LEU A 693 -5.58 -30.00 3.92
N SER A 694 -5.08 -28.92 4.45
CA SER A 694 -5.92 -27.78 4.79
C SER A 694 -6.65 -27.23 3.55
N PRO A 695 -7.78 -26.50 3.71
CA PRO A 695 -8.54 -25.93 2.61
C PRO A 695 -7.67 -25.04 1.69
N GLU A 696 -8.21 -24.68 0.53
CA GLU A 696 -7.57 -23.68 -0.34
C GLU A 696 -7.48 -22.32 0.39
N SER A 697 -6.36 -21.63 0.18
CA SER A 697 -6.16 -20.29 0.72
C SER A 697 -7.26 -19.34 0.22
N SER A 698 -7.74 -18.51 1.09
CA SER A 698 -8.76 -17.51 0.79
C SER A 698 -8.76 -16.40 1.83
N ARG A 699 -9.32 -15.23 1.50
CA ARG A 699 -9.53 -14.15 2.48
C ARG A 699 -10.33 -14.62 3.70
N LYS A 700 -11.31 -15.50 3.51
CA LYS A 700 -12.09 -16.10 4.62
C LYS A 700 -11.19 -16.89 5.57
N LEU A 701 -10.27 -17.68 5.01
CA LEU A 701 -9.30 -18.46 5.80
C LEU A 701 -8.32 -17.55 6.56
N TYR A 702 -7.84 -16.48 5.92
CA TYR A 702 -7.02 -15.46 6.58
C TYR A 702 -7.75 -14.85 7.79
N LEU A 703 -8.98 -14.37 7.59
CA LEU A 703 -9.77 -13.74 8.66
C LEU A 703 -10.06 -14.70 9.83
N LYS A 704 -10.14 -15.99 9.56
CA LYS A 704 -10.31 -17.02 10.59
C LYS A 704 -9.14 -17.03 11.58
N GLY A 705 -7.90 -17.06 11.08
CA GLY A 705 -6.69 -17.10 11.90
C GLY A 705 -6.13 -15.73 12.31
N GLN A 706 -6.72 -14.63 11.83
CA GLN A 706 -6.18 -13.28 11.99
C GLN A 706 -5.92 -12.91 13.47
N HIS A 707 -6.80 -13.31 14.36
CA HIS A 707 -6.73 -12.99 15.79
C HIS A 707 -5.53 -13.62 16.52
N THR A 708 -4.89 -14.63 15.92
CA THR A 708 -3.71 -15.31 16.50
C THR A 708 -2.39 -14.82 15.92
N ILE A 709 -2.41 -13.89 14.96
CA ILE A 709 -1.19 -13.36 14.34
C ILE A 709 -0.50 -12.38 15.30
N PRO A 710 0.75 -12.70 15.76
CA PRO A 710 1.41 -11.89 16.78
C PRO A 710 2.04 -10.60 16.25
N SER A 711 2.23 -10.48 14.93
CA SER A 711 2.85 -9.31 14.30
C SER A 711 2.29 -9.08 12.90
N ASP A 712 1.81 -7.86 12.66
CA ASP A 712 1.31 -7.47 11.35
C ASP A 712 2.42 -7.32 10.29
N THR A 713 3.68 -7.23 10.70
CA THR A 713 4.82 -7.06 9.77
C THR A 713 5.26 -8.34 9.08
N VAL A 714 4.79 -9.53 9.51
CA VAL A 714 5.11 -10.80 8.84
C VAL A 714 4.46 -10.87 7.45
N CYS A 715 5.11 -11.56 6.52
CA CYS A 715 4.60 -11.68 5.14
C CYS A 715 3.24 -12.39 5.07
N TYR A 716 2.41 -12.02 4.11
CA TYR A 716 1.05 -12.55 3.93
C TYR A 716 0.98 -14.08 3.82
N PRO A 717 1.89 -14.76 3.07
CA PRO A 717 1.90 -16.23 3.04
C PRO A 717 2.02 -16.91 4.41
N ALA A 718 2.75 -16.31 5.33
CA ALA A 718 2.88 -16.81 6.68
C ALA A 718 1.62 -16.55 7.53
N LYS A 719 0.99 -15.38 7.37
CA LYS A 719 -0.28 -15.06 8.04
C LYS A 719 -1.40 -16.06 7.72
N LEU A 720 -1.47 -16.52 6.48
CA LEU A 720 -2.46 -17.52 6.05
C LEU A 720 -2.38 -18.83 6.84
N LEU A 721 -1.18 -19.23 7.29
CA LEU A 721 -0.99 -20.46 8.04
C LEU A 721 -1.76 -20.52 9.35
N HIS A 722 -2.03 -19.40 10.00
CA HIS A 722 -2.88 -19.35 11.18
C HIS A 722 -4.28 -19.92 10.89
N GLY A 723 -4.91 -19.49 9.79
CA GLY A 723 -6.18 -20.05 9.35
C GLY A 723 -6.09 -21.49 8.89
N HIS A 724 -4.98 -21.89 8.24
CA HIS A 724 -4.78 -23.27 7.78
C HIS A 724 -4.73 -24.26 8.94
N VAL A 725 -3.99 -23.94 10.01
CA VAL A 725 -3.88 -24.86 11.16
C VAL A 725 -5.18 -24.92 11.96
N GLU A 726 -5.89 -23.80 12.13
CA GLU A 726 -7.21 -23.80 12.78
C GLU A 726 -8.24 -24.62 11.99
N ALA A 727 -8.23 -24.51 10.66
CA ALA A 727 -9.12 -25.28 9.81
C ALA A 727 -8.86 -26.80 9.92
N LEU A 728 -7.61 -27.23 10.07
CA LEU A 728 -7.27 -28.65 10.29
C LEU A 728 -7.73 -29.15 11.67
N VAL A 729 -7.64 -28.33 12.71
CA VAL A 729 -8.16 -28.70 14.03
C VAL A 729 -9.68 -28.87 13.97
N GLU A 730 -10.39 -27.96 13.33
CA GLU A 730 -11.86 -28.08 13.15
C GLU A 730 -12.27 -29.26 12.26
N GLU A 731 -11.45 -29.65 11.28
CA GLU A 731 -11.64 -30.84 10.46
C GLU A 731 -11.49 -32.13 11.27
N GLY A 732 -10.98 -32.02 12.50
CA GLY A 732 -10.86 -33.13 13.44
C GLY A 732 -9.77 -34.15 13.06
N VAL A 733 -8.62 -33.66 12.59
CA VAL A 733 -7.46 -34.53 12.33
C VAL A 733 -6.82 -35.00 13.65
N ASP A 734 -6.27 -36.22 13.68
CA ASP A 734 -5.68 -36.78 14.89
C ASP A 734 -4.33 -36.14 15.22
N ALA A 735 -3.59 -35.71 14.18
CA ALA A 735 -2.34 -34.99 14.33
C ALA A 735 -2.13 -34.02 13.18
N ILE A 736 -1.38 -32.93 13.42
CA ILE A 736 -0.93 -31.99 12.38
C ILE A 736 0.60 -32.07 12.30
N TRP A 737 1.10 -32.26 11.07
CA TRP A 737 2.52 -32.30 10.78
C TRP A 737 2.97 -31.01 10.10
N TYR A 738 3.79 -30.22 10.79
CA TYR A 738 4.41 -29.03 10.23
C TYR A 738 5.81 -28.82 10.79
N PRO A 739 6.84 -29.42 10.17
CA PRO A 739 8.20 -29.41 10.73
C PRO A 739 8.91 -28.06 10.54
N CYS A 740 9.82 -27.74 11.48
CA CYS A 740 10.80 -26.68 11.35
C CYS A 740 11.95 -27.13 10.46
N MET A 741 12.19 -26.39 9.36
CA MET A 741 13.20 -26.75 8.35
C MET A 741 14.15 -25.57 8.10
N SER A 742 15.27 -25.52 8.81
CA SER A 742 16.26 -24.44 8.65
C SER A 742 17.00 -24.50 7.32
N TYR A 743 17.25 -25.69 6.80
CA TYR A 743 17.94 -25.93 5.53
C TYR A 743 16.98 -26.54 4.51
N ASN A 744 17.12 -26.10 3.26
CA ASN A 744 16.53 -26.76 2.10
C ASN A 744 17.51 -27.77 1.48
N ASN A 745 17.12 -28.45 0.40
CA ASN A 745 18.03 -29.29 -0.36
C ASN A 745 19.15 -28.43 -0.99
N ASP A 746 20.37 -28.98 -0.97
CA ASP A 746 21.52 -28.33 -1.61
C ASP A 746 21.49 -28.58 -3.11
N GLU A 747 21.31 -27.54 -3.90
CA GLU A 747 21.29 -27.58 -5.36
C GLU A 747 22.66 -27.22 -5.99
N GLY A 748 23.66 -26.89 -5.17
CA GLY A 748 25.00 -26.51 -5.62
C GLY A 748 25.06 -25.16 -6.37
N ILE A 749 24.07 -24.28 -6.19
CA ILE A 749 23.94 -23.02 -6.92
C ILE A 749 24.06 -21.76 -6.04
N GLY A 750 24.28 -21.94 -4.74
CA GLY A 750 24.48 -20.86 -3.77
C GLY A 750 25.67 -21.15 -2.84
N ASP A 751 26.06 -20.16 -2.04
CA ASP A 751 27.10 -20.32 -1.00
C ASP A 751 26.56 -21.15 0.18
N ASN A 752 25.24 -21.19 0.34
CA ASN A 752 24.52 -21.98 1.32
C ASN A 752 23.10 -22.27 0.82
N HIS A 753 22.33 -23.05 1.58
CA HIS A 753 20.98 -23.48 1.18
C HIS A 753 19.96 -23.35 2.33
N TYR A 754 20.00 -22.22 3.05
CA TYR A 754 19.04 -21.90 4.09
C TYR A 754 17.64 -21.61 3.54
N ASN A 755 16.62 -21.93 4.32
CA ASN A 755 15.32 -21.30 4.23
C ASN A 755 15.34 -19.93 4.95
N CYS A 756 14.47 -19.01 4.58
CA CYS A 756 14.31 -17.76 5.33
C CYS A 756 13.80 -18.08 6.76
N PRO A 757 14.06 -17.21 7.76
CA PRO A 757 13.65 -17.47 9.15
C PRO A 757 12.16 -17.75 9.33
N VAL A 758 11.29 -17.09 8.52
CA VAL A 758 9.85 -17.33 8.57
C VAL A 758 9.53 -18.76 8.12
N VAL A 759 10.05 -19.22 7.00
CA VAL A 759 9.84 -20.60 6.52
C VAL A 759 10.42 -21.60 7.53
N ALA A 760 11.61 -21.31 8.09
CA ALA A 760 12.32 -22.23 8.95
C ALA A 760 11.65 -22.46 10.32
N TYR A 761 11.08 -21.41 10.93
CA TYR A 761 10.68 -21.43 12.34
C TYR A 761 9.21 -21.10 12.61
N TYR A 762 8.40 -20.84 11.57
CA TYR A 762 6.99 -20.49 11.73
C TYR A 762 6.14 -21.56 12.45
N PRO A 763 6.45 -22.87 12.34
CA PRO A 763 5.75 -23.88 13.14
C PRO A 763 5.83 -23.66 14.65
N GLU A 764 6.97 -23.16 15.19
CA GLU A 764 7.09 -22.81 16.61
C GLU A 764 6.24 -21.60 16.98
N LEU A 765 6.21 -20.59 16.08
CA LEU A 765 5.39 -19.40 16.30
C LEU A 765 3.90 -19.77 16.34
N LEU A 766 3.43 -20.65 15.45
CA LEU A 766 2.04 -21.16 15.48
C LEU A 766 1.75 -21.93 16.77
N ALA A 767 2.65 -22.80 17.21
CA ALA A 767 2.50 -23.55 18.46
C ALA A 767 2.33 -22.64 19.67
N ALA A 768 3.04 -21.51 19.67
CA ALA A 768 2.99 -20.52 20.76
C ALA A 768 1.75 -19.63 20.72
N ASN A 769 1.24 -19.30 19.53
CA ASN A 769 0.24 -18.24 19.35
C ASN A 769 -1.16 -18.72 18.95
N VAL A 770 -1.34 -19.99 18.56
CA VAL A 770 -2.64 -20.56 18.17
C VAL A 770 -3.16 -21.47 19.28
N PRO A 771 -4.03 -21.00 20.20
CA PRO A 771 -4.50 -21.77 21.34
C PRO A 771 -5.23 -23.07 20.94
N LEU A 772 -5.91 -23.05 19.79
CA LEU A 772 -6.69 -24.16 19.26
C LEU A 772 -5.82 -25.40 19.00
N LEU A 773 -4.53 -25.22 18.70
CA LEU A 773 -3.57 -26.31 18.51
C LEU A 773 -3.37 -27.22 19.75
N LYS A 774 -3.74 -26.74 20.95
CA LYS A 774 -3.71 -27.57 22.18
C LYS A 774 -4.76 -28.70 22.18
N GLN A 775 -5.73 -28.62 21.28
CA GLN A 775 -6.80 -29.63 21.15
C GLN A 775 -6.41 -30.80 20.23
N THR A 776 -5.31 -30.70 19.52
CA THR A 776 -4.82 -31.76 18.63
C THR A 776 -3.33 -32.00 18.83
N LYS A 777 -2.80 -33.10 18.34
CA LYS A 777 -1.37 -33.38 18.37
C LYS A 777 -0.63 -32.59 17.31
N PHE A 778 -0.08 -31.43 17.66
CA PHE A 778 0.72 -30.62 16.76
C PHE A 778 2.19 -31.03 16.78
N LEU A 779 2.71 -31.52 15.66
CA LEU A 779 4.07 -32.01 15.51
C LEU A 779 4.90 -31.04 14.66
N ASN A 780 5.79 -30.30 15.30
CA ASN A 780 6.67 -29.30 14.71
C ASN A 780 8.16 -29.56 14.94
N PRO A 781 8.64 -30.81 14.72
CA PRO A 781 10.04 -31.15 15.01
C PRO A 781 10.98 -30.44 14.04
N TYR A 782 12.25 -30.29 14.49
CA TYR A 782 13.35 -29.89 13.61
C TYR A 782 13.80 -31.09 12.78
N VAL A 783 13.65 -30.97 11.47
CA VAL A 783 14.10 -31.97 10.48
C VAL A 783 14.71 -31.29 9.26
N GLY A 784 15.62 -31.97 8.58
CA GLY A 784 16.21 -31.48 7.32
C GLY A 784 16.27 -32.61 6.30
N LEU A 785 15.76 -32.36 5.10
CA LEU A 785 15.72 -33.37 4.01
C LEU A 785 17.05 -33.53 3.29
N TRP A 786 17.95 -32.57 3.36
CA TRP A 786 19.20 -32.52 2.57
C TRP A 786 20.25 -33.60 2.97
N ARG A 787 20.22 -34.11 4.20
CA ARG A 787 21.07 -35.19 4.66
C ARG A 787 20.24 -36.45 4.87
N HIS A 788 20.05 -37.25 3.84
CA HIS A 788 19.15 -38.39 3.84
C HIS A 788 19.39 -39.33 5.06
N LYS A 789 20.64 -39.66 5.38
CA LYS A 789 20.97 -40.57 6.51
C LYS A 789 20.59 -39.97 7.86
N ASP A 790 20.85 -38.68 8.07
CA ASP A 790 20.52 -37.99 9.31
C ASP A 790 19.00 -37.83 9.44
N PHE A 791 18.33 -37.53 8.32
CA PHE A 791 16.85 -37.51 8.25
C PHE A 791 16.25 -38.86 8.61
N GLU A 792 16.69 -39.97 7.96
CA GLU A 792 16.18 -41.32 8.25
C GLU A 792 16.30 -41.69 9.72
N LYS A 793 17.41 -41.34 10.36
CA LYS A 793 17.62 -41.58 11.78
C LYS A 793 16.67 -40.76 12.64
N ARG A 794 16.54 -39.46 12.35
CA ARG A 794 15.70 -38.53 13.12
C ARG A 794 14.22 -38.85 12.95
N ILE A 795 13.76 -39.07 11.71
CA ILE A 795 12.35 -39.37 11.46
C ILE A 795 11.93 -40.71 12.03
N ALA A 796 12.82 -41.71 12.02
CA ALA A 796 12.55 -43.00 12.68
C ALA A 796 12.31 -42.85 14.17
N GLN A 797 13.12 -42.04 14.87
CA GLN A 797 12.92 -41.72 16.28
C GLN A 797 11.56 -41.09 16.54
N LEU A 798 11.20 -40.06 15.74
CA LEU A 798 9.94 -39.37 15.89
C LEU A 798 8.71 -40.29 15.62
N MET A 799 8.77 -41.12 14.58
CA MET A 799 7.69 -42.04 14.26
C MET A 799 7.53 -43.15 15.32
N GLU A 800 8.61 -43.62 15.90
CA GLU A 800 8.60 -44.57 17.01
C GLU A 800 8.02 -43.95 18.28
N GLU A 801 8.48 -42.72 18.64
CA GLU A 801 8.05 -41.98 19.83
C GLU A 801 6.57 -41.63 19.79
N HIS A 802 6.10 -41.08 18.66
CA HIS A 802 4.76 -40.52 18.56
C HIS A 802 3.72 -41.53 18.11
N PHE A 803 4.09 -42.57 17.35
CA PHE A 803 3.15 -43.47 16.68
C PHE A 803 3.53 -44.97 16.80
N SER A 804 4.62 -45.31 17.51
CA SER A 804 5.10 -46.69 17.67
C SER A 804 5.38 -47.41 16.35
N ILE A 805 5.81 -46.64 15.32
CA ILE A 805 6.11 -47.16 13.98
C ILE A 805 7.55 -47.67 13.92
N PRO A 806 7.76 -48.93 13.49
CA PRO A 806 9.09 -49.53 13.42
C PRO A 806 10.01 -48.80 12.45
N ARG A 807 11.29 -48.67 12.82
CA ARG A 807 12.34 -48.01 12.02
C ARG A 807 12.41 -48.51 10.58
N ARG A 808 12.24 -49.83 10.34
CA ARG A 808 12.31 -50.43 9.00
C ARG A 808 11.20 -49.90 8.10
N GLU A 809 10.00 -49.72 8.64
CA GLU A 809 8.84 -49.20 7.90
C GLU A 809 9.03 -47.73 7.61
N THR A 810 9.49 -46.98 8.59
CA THR A 810 9.79 -45.53 8.44
C THR A 810 10.86 -45.30 7.37
N ALA A 811 11.92 -46.09 7.34
CA ALA A 811 13.00 -45.97 6.33
C ALA A 811 12.48 -46.31 4.92
N ALA A 812 11.59 -47.29 4.77
CA ALA A 812 11.00 -47.62 3.48
C ALA A 812 10.08 -46.47 2.99
N ALA A 813 9.29 -45.88 3.88
CA ALA A 813 8.46 -44.71 3.57
C ALA A 813 9.30 -43.48 3.19
N ALA A 814 10.41 -43.20 3.91
CA ALA A 814 11.32 -42.11 3.60
C ALA A 814 11.95 -42.26 2.19
N LYS A 815 12.38 -43.49 1.83
CA LYS A 815 12.92 -43.77 0.50
C LYS A 815 11.90 -43.50 -0.60
N ALA A 816 10.66 -43.92 -0.41
CA ALA A 816 9.57 -43.64 -1.36
C ALA A 816 9.27 -42.13 -1.45
N ALA A 817 9.29 -41.44 -0.32
CA ALA A 817 9.05 -39.98 -0.26
C ALA A 817 10.11 -39.18 -1.03
N TYR A 818 11.40 -39.51 -0.92
CA TYR A 818 12.45 -38.93 -1.73
C TYR A 818 12.22 -39.17 -3.23
N ALA A 819 11.89 -40.38 -3.62
CA ALA A 819 11.59 -40.68 -5.02
C ALA A 819 10.39 -39.89 -5.57
N ALA A 820 9.35 -39.69 -4.74
CA ALA A 820 8.19 -38.87 -5.13
C ALA A 820 8.57 -37.37 -5.27
N TYR A 821 9.39 -36.86 -4.38
CA TYR A 821 9.91 -35.49 -4.47
C TYR A 821 10.76 -35.29 -5.73
N ASP A 822 11.71 -36.19 -6.01
CA ASP A 822 12.56 -36.12 -7.19
C ASP A 822 11.75 -36.20 -8.48
N ALA A 823 10.74 -37.09 -8.51
CA ALA A 823 9.82 -37.18 -9.65
C ALA A 823 9.02 -35.89 -9.88
N TYR A 824 8.58 -35.22 -8.82
CA TYR A 824 7.90 -33.92 -8.90
C TYR A 824 8.82 -32.83 -9.47
N VAL A 825 10.04 -32.70 -8.95
CA VAL A 825 11.03 -31.72 -9.43
C VAL A 825 11.36 -31.95 -10.92
N HIS A 826 11.57 -33.23 -11.31
CA HIS A 826 11.84 -33.59 -12.70
C HIS A 826 10.68 -33.21 -13.62
N ASP A 827 9.44 -33.51 -13.22
CA ASP A 827 8.26 -33.21 -14.00
C ASP A 827 8.03 -31.67 -14.17
N VAL A 828 8.27 -30.88 -13.14
CA VAL A 828 8.20 -29.40 -13.23
C VAL A 828 9.20 -28.88 -14.26
N ARG A 829 10.45 -29.38 -14.25
CA ARG A 829 11.51 -29.02 -15.20
C ARG A 829 11.15 -29.42 -16.63
N GLU A 830 10.69 -30.65 -16.84
CA GLU A 830 10.27 -31.13 -18.17
C GLU A 830 9.07 -30.33 -18.70
N THR A 831 8.06 -30.06 -17.86
CA THR A 831 6.89 -29.31 -18.26
C THR A 831 7.26 -27.87 -18.60
N GLY A 832 8.14 -27.24 -17.82
CA GLY A 832 8.66 -25.90 -18.13
C GLY A 832 9.36 -25.86 -19.49
N MET A 833 10.24 -26.82 -19.77
CA MET A 833 10.91 -26.92 -21.06
C MET A 833 9.95 -27.23 -22.23
N LYS A 834 8.88 -27.97 -21.95
CA LYS A 834 7.80 -28.20 -22.94
C LYS A 834 7.05 -26.91 -23.26
N TYR A 835 6.77 -26.09 -22.26
CA TYR A 835 6.10 -24.80 -22.44
C TYR A 835 6.97 -23.81 -23.19
N ILE A 836 8.27 -23.79 -22.94
CA ILE A 836 9.24 -22.98 -23.69
C ILE A 836 9.28 -23.38 -25.16
N ARG A 837 9.34 -24.67 -25.46
CA ARG A 837 9.29 -25.15 -26.86
C ARG A 837 7.98 -24.73 -27.54
N HIS A 838 6.85 -24.94 -26.86
CA HIS A 838 5.55 -24.51 -27.36
C HIS A 838 5.51 -23.01 -27.68
N ALA A 839 6.05 -22.17 -26.81
CA ALA A 839 6.13 -20.72 -26.99
C ALA A 839 6.94 -20.38 -28.26
N ARG A 840 8.08 -21.03 -28.46
CA ARG A 840 8.96 -20.81 -29.62
C ARG A 840 8.31 -21.27 -30.94
N ASP A 841 7.66 -22.41 -30.90
CA ASP A 841 6.96 -22.97 -32.09
C ASP A 841 5.79 -22.07 -32.55
N HIS A 842 5.20 -21.32 -31.60
CA HIS A 842 4.05 -20.41 -31.85
C HIS A 842 4.44 -18.91 -31.83
N HIS A 843 5.72 -18.59 -31.77
CA HIS A 843 6.24 -17.20 -31.67
C HIS A 843 5.64 -16.38 -30.54
N MET A 844 5.40 -17.02 -29.41
CA MET A 844 4.86 -16.37 -28.22
C MET A 844 5.99 -15.86 -27.31
N PRO A 845 5.86 -14.68 -26.69
CA PRO A 845 6.84 -14.21 -25.72
C PRO A 845 6.78 -15.04 -24.43
N ILE A 846 7.96 -15.24 -23.81
CA ILE A 846 8.09 -16.03 -22.59
C ILE A 846 8.40 -15.11 -21.42
N LEU A 847 7.63 -15.29 -20.33
CA LEU A 847 7.87 -14.58 -19.09
C LEU A 847 8.24 -15.57 -17.97
N VAL A 848 9.35 -15.30 -17.29
CA VAL A 848 9.84 -16.11 -16.18
C VAL A 848 9.44 -15.42 -14.87
N ALA A 849 8.54 -16.05 -14.11
CA ALA A 849 8.18 -15.58 -12.77
C ALA A 849 9.26 -16.02 -11.76
N CYS A 850 10.06 -15.08 -11.30
CA CYS A 850 11.01 -15.27 -10.24
C CYS A 850 10.32 -15.00 -8.88
N GLY A 851 10.19 -16.05 -8.07
CA GLY A 851 9.47 -15.98 -6.81
C GLY A 851 9.88 -17.07 -5.83
N ARG A 852 8.92 -17.50 -5.05
CA ARG A 852 9.07 -18.60 -4.09
C ARG A 852 8.01 -19.66 -4.35
N PRO A 853 8.21 -20.91 -3.92
CA PRO A 853 7.26 -21.99 -4.20
C PRO A 853 5.80 -21.67 -3.86
N TYR A 854 5.55 -20.93 -2.78
CA TYR A 854 4.21 -20.55 -2.34
C TYR A 854 3.58 -19.41 -3.13
N HIS A 855 4.30 -18.73 -4.03
CA HIS A 855 3.74 -17.71 -4.91
C HIS A 855 2.82 -18.28 -6.01
N ILE A 856 2.78 -19.61 -6.17
CA ILE A 856 1.82 -20.27 -7.06
C ILE A 856 0.40 -20.33 -6.49
N ASP A 857 0.21 -20.05 -5.20
CA ASP A 857 -1.11 -20.00 -4.55
C ASP A 857 -1.96 -18.86 -5.13
N PRO A 858 -3.20 -19.13 -5.58
CA PRO A 858 -4.05 -18.11 -6.20
C PRO A 858 -4.43 -16.95 -5.26
N GLU A 859 -4.53 -17.19 -3.96
CA GLU A 859 -4.77 -16.12 -2.98
C GLU A 859 -3.54 -15.24 -2.79
N ILE A 860 -2.34 -15.84 -2.78
CA ILE A 860 -1.08 -15.11 -2.61
C ILE A 860 -0.72 -14.31 -3.86
N ASN A 861 -0.89 -14.90 -5.06
CA ASN A 861 -0.54 -14.21 -6.31
C ASN A 861 -1.66 -13.32 -6.86
N HIS A 862 -2.85 -13.34 -6.25
CA HIS A 862 -4.01 -12.52 -6.60
C HIS A 862 -4.45 -12.63 -8.08
N GLY A 863 -4.08 -13.68 -8.81
CA GLY A 863 -4.38 -13.87 -10.22
C GLY A 863 -3.41 -13.16 -11.18
N ILE A 864 -2.23 -12.80 -10.73
CA ILE A 864 -1.17 -12.20 -11.56
C ILE A 864 -0.80 -13.13 -12.73
N ASN A 865 -0.73 -14.42 -12.49
CA ASN A 865 -0.48 -15.42 -13.53
C ASN A 865 -1.54 -15.41 -14.63
N ASP A 866 -2.83 -15.37 -14.28
CA ASP A 866 -3.93 -15.26 -15.24
C ASP A 866 -3.85 -13.93 -16.04
N LEU A 867 -3.45 -12.84 -15.39
CA LEU A 867 -3.27 -11.54 -16.03
C LEU A 867 -2.11 -11.58 -17.03
N ILE A 868 -0.95 -12.12 -16.67
CA ILE A 868 0.22 -12.26 -17.54
C ILE A 868 -0.13 -13.08 -18.79
N THR A 869 -0.75 -14.23 -18.59
CA THR A 869 -1.13 -15.11 -19.72
C THR A 869 -2.20 -14.48 -20.61
N SER A 870 -3.08 -13.62 -20.07
CA SER A 870 -4.08 -12.88 -20.85
C SER A 870 -3.46 -11.87 -21.83
N PHE A 871 -2.22 -11.44 -21.58
CA PHE A 871 -1.43 -10.59 -22.49
C PHE A 871 -0.66 -11.37 -23.57
N GLY A 872 -0.88 -12.67 -23.66
CA GLY A 872 -0.25 -13.50 -24.71
C GLY A 872 1.08 -14.14 -24.32
N PHE A 873 1.53 -13.96 -23.07
CA PHE A 873 2.75 -14.63 -22.60
C PHE A 873 2.53 -16.11 -22.27
N VAL A 874 3.58 -16.90 -22.49
CA VAL A 874 3.76 -18.20 -21.85
C VAL A 874 4.50 -17.96 -20.54
N LEU A 875 4.00 -18.50 -19.42
CA LEU A 875 4.52 -18.29 -18.09
C LEU A 875 5.24 -19.53 -17.55
N VAL A 876 6.51 -19.38 -17.20
CA VAL A 876 7.34 -20.39 -16.53
C VAL A 876 7.88 -19.87 -15.20
N THR A 877 8.32 -20.76 -14.32
CA THR A 877 8.87 -20.40 -13.01
C THR A 877 10.39 -20.62 -12.96
N GLU A 878 11.08 -19.94 -12.04
CA GLU A 878 12.53 -19.95 -11.88
C GLU A 878 13.11 -21.36 -11.66
N ASP A 879 12.40 -22.23 -10.94
CA ASP A 879 12.82 -23.59 -10.61
C ASP A 879 12.87 -24.53 -11.84
N ALA A 880 12.14 -24.16 -12.91
CA ALA A 880 12.21 -24.87 -14.19
C ALA A 880 13.48 -24.55 -14.99
N LEU A 881 14.24 -23.50 -14.63
CA LEU A 881 15.39 -22.99 -15.37
C LEU A 881 16.69 -22.93 -14.56
N SER A 882 16.60 -22.79 -13.26
CA SER A 882 17.74 -22.50 -12.37
C SER A 882 18.88 -23.54 -12.46
N TYR A 883 18.55 -24.78 -12.77
CA TYR A 883 19.51 -25.88 -12.91
C TYR A 883 20.32 -25.84 -14.22
N LEU A 884 19.91 -24.98 -15.18
CA LEU A 884 20.61 -24.83 -16.46
C LEU A 884 21.89 -23.97 -16.33
N GLU A 885 22.03 -23.28 -15.22
CA GLU A 885 23.18 -22.47 -14.86
C GLU A 885 23.88 -23.03 -13.61
N GLY A 886 25.23 -22.95 -13.61
CA GLY A 886 26.02 -23.33 -12.45
C GLY A 886 26.16 -22.22 -11.40
N TYR A 887 26.84 -22.55 -10.30
CA TYR A 887 27.21 -21.58 -9.28
C TYR A 887 27.96 -20.39 -9.85
N ALA A 888 27.62 -19.18 -9.42
CA ALA A 888 28.37 -17.97 -9.71
C ALA A 888 28.44 -17.08 -8.47
N PRO A 889 29.66 -16.61 -8.11
CA PRO A 889 29.83 -15.74 -6.95
C PRO A 889 29.04 -14.45 -7.09
N ARG A 890 28.55 -13.92 -5.97
CA ARG A 890 27.76 -12.68 -5.88
C ARG A 890 28.47 -11.64 -5.04
N LYS A 891 28.02 -10.37 -5.13
CA LYS A 891 28.52 -9.28 -4.26
C LYS A 891 28.17 -9.51 -2.81
N VAL A 892 27.01 -10.10 -2.53
CA VAL A 892 26.50 -10.46 -1.21
C VAL A 892 26.46 -11.97 -1.09
N LEU A 893 26.77 -12.49 0.09
CA LEU A 893 26.74 -13.92 0.37
C LEU A 893 25.38 -14.52 0.00
N ASN A 894 25.36 -15.45 -0.95
CA ASN A 894 24.17 -16.07 -1.49
C ASN A 894 23.79 -17.32 -0.69
N GLN A 895 23.05 -17.14 0.38
CA GLN A 895 22.82 -18.20 1.36
C GLN A 895 21.40 -18.79 1.38
N TRP A 896 20.47 -18.31 0.55
CA TRP A 896 19.10 -18.80 0.53
C TRP A 896 18.76 -19.51 -0.77
N THR A 897 18.20 -20.72 -0.67
CA THR A 897 17.91 -21.58 -1.82
C THR A 897 17.02 -20.91 -2.87
N PHE A 898 15.90 -20.31 -2.46
CA PHE A 898 14.95 -19.73 -3.40
C PHE A 898 15.51 -18.52 -4.15
N GLN A 899 16.33 -17.71 -3.47
CA GLN A 899 17.02 -16.58 -4.07
C GLN A 899 18.09 -17.03 -5.07
N SER A 900 18.83 -18.08 -4.73
CA SER A 900 19.82 -18.70 -5.63
C SER A 900 19.19 -19.16 -6.94
N ARG A 901 18.00 -19.77 -6.89
CA ARG A 901 17.23 -20.17 -8.08
C ARG A 901 16.87 -18.97 -8.94
N MET A 902 16.40 -17.87 -8.35
CA MET A 902 16.05 -16.63 -9.07
C MET A 902 17.26 -16.05 -9.81
N TYR A 903 18.42 -15.99 -9.16
CA TYR A 903 19.65 -15.47 -9.76
C TYR A 903 20.10 -16.31 -10.96
N ASN A 904 20.05 -17.63 -10.83
CA ASN A 904 20.44 -18.54 -11.91
C ASN A 904 19.44 -18.48 -13.07
N ALA A 905 18.14 -18.46 -12.79
CA ALA A 905 17.12 -18.29 -13.83
C ALA A 905 17.30 -16.97 -14.59
N ALA A 906 17.59 -15.86 -13.88
CA ALA A 906 17.87 -14.57 -14.52
C ALA A 906 19.12 -14.61 -15.42
N ARG A 907 20.20 -15.28 -14.98
CA ARG A 907 21.40 -15.47 -15.81
C ARG A 907 21.08 -16.23 -17.08
N TYR A 908 20.33 -17.31 -16.98
CA TYR A 908 19.87 -18.07 -18.14
C TYR A 908 19.04 -17.19 -19.07
N VAL A 909 18.07 -16.41 -18.54
CA VAL A 909 17.24 -15.49 -19.34
C VAL A 909 18.08 -14.45 -20.07
N CYS A 910 19.19 -13.97 -19.50
CA CYS A 910 20.10 -13.05 -20.19
C CYS A 910 20.70 -13.63 -21.48
N THR A 911 20.79 -14.95 -21.60
CA THR A 911 21.28 -15.63 -22.81
C THR A 911 20.17 -15.90 -23.85
N GLN A 912 18.88 -15.62 -23.50
CA GLN A 912 17.74 -15.95 -24.35
C GLN A 912 17.04 -14.69 -24.87
N PRO A 913 16.99 -14.40 -26.16
CA PRO A 913 16.39 -13.17 -26.70
C PRO A 913 14.86 -13.10 -26.45
N ASP A 914 14.18 -14.24 -26.47
CA ASP A 914 12.72 -14.40 -26.41
C ASP A 914 12.15 -14.41 -24.97
N MET A 915 12.99 -14.28 -23.95
CA MET A 915 12.60 -14.35 -22.54
C MET A 915 12.78 -13.03 -21.80
N GLN A 916 11.88 -12.76 -20.86
CA GLN A 916 11.98 -11.69 -19.86
C GLN A 916 11.67 -12.21 -18.46
N VAL A 917 12.05 -11.45 -17.42
CA VAL A 917 11.80 -11.80 -16.01
C VAL A 917 10.81 -10.85 -15.38
N VAL A 918 9.90 -11.40 -14.56
CA VAL A 918 9.16 -10.64 -13.55
C VAL A 918 9.50 -11.20 -12.19
N GLN A 919 9.81 -10.34 -11.23
CA GLN A 919 10.06 -10.74 -9.85
C GLN A 919 8.82 -10.48 -8.99
N LEU A 920 8.35 -11.51 -8.28
CA LEU A 920 7.29 -11.41 -7.29
C LEU A 920 7.91 -11.09 -5.93
N VAL A 921 7.54 -9.97 -5.33
CA VAL A 921 8.13 -9.48 -4.07
C VAL A 921 7.08 -9.11 -3.05
N SER A 922 7.40 -9.30 -1.76
CA SER A 922 6.58 -8.82 -0.64
C SER A 922 7.23 -7.62 0.03
N PHE A 923 6.45 -6.58 0.32
CA PHE A 923 6.95 -5.33 0.90
C PHE A 923 7.68 -5.52 2.24
N GLY A 924 7.13 -6.37 3.12
CA GLY A 924 7.70 -6.65 4.44
C GLY A 924 8.83 -7.68 4.45
N CYS A 925 9.25 -8.20 3.29
CA CYS A 925 10.23 -9.28 3.23
C CYS A 925 11.68 -8.75 3.21
N GLY A 926 12.43 -8.94 4.31
CA GLY A 926 13.83 -8.52 4.40
C GLY A 926 14.75 -9.21 3.37
N THR A 927 14.46 -10.46 2.99
CA THR A 927 15.24 -11.14 1.94
C THR A 927 15.00 -10.55 0.55
N ASP A 928 13.78 -10.03 0.27
CA ASP A 928 13.51 -9.36 -0.99
C ASP A 928 14.27 -8.05 -1.14
N ALA A 929 14.51 -7.35 -0.02
CA ALA A 929 15.30 -6.10 -0.05
C ALA A 929 16.72 -6.31 -0.64
N ILE A 930 17.32 -7.49 -0.42
CA ILE A 930 18.63 -7.86 -0.99
C ILE A 930 18.46 -8.44 -2.39
N THR A 931 17.50 -9.34 -2.56
CA THR A 931 17.30 -10.10 -3.81
C THR A 931 16.92 -9.20 -4.98
N THR A 932 16.13 -8.15 -4.73
CA THR A 932 15.70 -7.22 -5.78
C THR A 932 16.86 -6.48 -6.42
N ASP A 933 17.83 -6.04 -5.62
CA ASP A 933 18.97 -5.29 -6.12
C ASP A 933 19.95 -6.20 -6.89
N GLU A 934 20.20 -7.41 -6.39
CA GLU A 934 21.07 -8.37 -7.07
C GLU A 934 20.45 -8.87 -8.39
N LEU A 935 19.13 -9.16 -8.38
CA LEU A 935 18.42 -9.61 -9.59
C LEU A 935 18.40 -8.52 -10.68
N ARG A 936 18.18 -7.25 -10.26
CA ARG A 936 18.26 -6.10 -11.16
C ARG A 936 19.65 -5.98 -11.78
N ASP A 937 20.71 -6.04 -10.98
CA ASP A 937 22.10 -5.94 -11.46
C ASP A 937 22.41 -7.03 -12.49
N ILE A 938 21.95 -8.26 -12.30
CA ILE A 938 22.10 -9.37 -13.25
C ILE A 938 21.39 -9.04 -14.57
N LEU A 939 20.12 -8.65 -14.52
CA LEU A 939 19.31 -8.43 -15.71
C LEU A 939 19.75 -7.21 -16.50
N GLU A 940 20.03 -6.07 -15.84
CA GLU A 940 20.48 -4.86 -16.51
C GLU A 940 21.85 -5.04 -17.18
N LYS A 941 22.80 -5.73 -16.54
CA LYS A 941 24.09 -6.10 -17.16
C LYS A 941 23.92 -7.07 -18.31
N GLY A 942 22.93 -7.95 -18.25
CA GLY A 942 22.57 -8.86 -19.32
C GLY A 942 21.70 -8.22 -20.43
N GLY A 943 21.48 -6.91 -20.39
CA GLY A 943 20.68 -6.20 -21.40
C GLY A 943 19.17 -6.48 -21.32
N LYS A 944 18.68 -7.01 -20.20
CA LYS A 944 17.25 -7.30 -19.98
C LYS A 944 16.58 -6.21 -19.14
N LEU A 945 15.26 -6.12 -19.27
CA LEU A 945 14.46 -5.24 -18.44
C LEU A 945 14.20 -5.88 -17.07
N TYR A 946 14.30 -5.08 -16.00
CA TYR A 946 13.90 -5.52 -14.67
C TYR A 946 12.47 -5.10 -14.35
N THR A 947 11.58 -6.05 -14.10
CA THR A 947 10.19 -5.80 -13.74
C THR A 947 9.84 -6.45 -12.41
N GLN A 948 9.45 -5.63 -11.44
CA GLN A 948 9.07 -6.04 -10.10
C GLN A 948 7.55 -5.98 -9.93
N LEU A 949 6.92 -7.04 -9.42
CA LEU A 949 5.50 -7.11 -9.10
C LEU A 949 5.34 -7.34 -7.60
N LYS A 950 4.63 -6.45 -6.93
CA LYS A 950 4.37 -6.56 -5.49
C LYS A 950 3.18 -7.47 -5.23
N ILE A 951 3.35 -8.38 -4.27
CA ILE A 951 2.32 -9.28 -3.75
C ILE A 951 2.27 -9.12 -2.23
N ASP A 952 1.20 -8.58 -1.72
CA ASP A 952 0.94 -8.37 -0.29
C ASP A 952 -0.47 -8.86 0.05
N ASP A 953 -0.98 -8.59 1.26
CA ASP A 953 -2.33 -8.97 1.71
C ASP A 953 -3.43 -8.52 0.73
N ILE A 954 -3.16 -7.44 0.04
CA ILE A 954 -4.00 -6.88 -1.01
C ILE A 954 -3.09 -6.45 -2.15
N SER A 955 -3.39 -6.90 -3.36
CA SER A 955 -2.67 -6.49 -4.57
C SER A 955 -3.58 -5.69 -5.49
N ASN A 956 -3.09 -4.53 -5.89
CA ASN A 956 -3.72 -3.74 -6.94
C ASN A 956 -3.30 -4.26 -8.31
N LEU A 957 -4.16 -5.07 -8.94
CA LEU A 957 -3.90 -5.58 -10.29
C LEU A 957 -3.81 -4.48 -11.36
N GLY A 958 -4.33 -3.29 -11.11
CA GLY A 958 -4.15 -2.14 -11.99
C GLY A 958 -2.67 -1.75 -12.13
N ALA A 959 -1.95 -1.67 -11.01
CA ALA A 959 -0.51 -1.41 -11.00
C ALA A 959 0.28 -2.53 -11.69
N VAL A 960 -0.08 -3.79 -11.44
CA VAL A 960 0.51 -4.95 -12.12
C VAL A 960 0.29 -4.88 -13.63
N LYS A 961 -0.94 -4.56 -14.07
CA LYS A 961 -1.30 -4.40 -15.48
C LYS A 961 -0.45 -3.32 -16.16
N ILE A 962 -0.27 -2.16 -15.51
CA ILE A 962 0.57 -1.07 -16.03
C ILE A 962 2.01 -1.55 -16.21
N ARG A 963 2.58 -2.24 -15.22
CA ARG A 963 3.96 -2.74 -15.28
C ARG A 963 4.18 -3.76 -16.39
N ILE A 964 3.25 -4.71 -16.56
CA ILE A 964 3.33 -5.70 -17.66
C ILE A 964 3.17 -5.03 -19.02
N ARG A 965 2.21 -4.10 -19.18
CA ARG A 965 2.04 -3.35 -20.46
C ARG A 965 3.25 -2.45 -20.75
N SER A 966 3.87 -1.84 -19.74
CA SER A 966 5.12 -1.07 -19.92
C SER A 966 6.28 -1.97 -20.36
N LEU A 967 6.38 -3.18 -19.80
CA LEU A 967 7.35 -4.18 -20.23
C LEU A 967 7.12 -4.55 -21.71
N MET A 968 5.87 -4.82 -22.10
CA MET A 968 5.52 -5.12 -23.49
C MET A 968 5.93 -4.00 -24.46
N ALA A 969 5.55 -2.76 -24.13
CA ALA A 969 5.89 -1.59 -24.95
C ALA A 969 7.41 -1.41 -25.12
N ALA A 970 8.17 -1.64 -24.05
CA ALA A 970 9.62 -1.58 -24.09
C ALA A 970 10.24 -2.73 -24.91
N MET A 971 9.66 -3.94 -24.86
CA MET A 971 10.07 -5.07 -25.71
C MET A 971 9.82 -4.77 -27.20
N GLU A 972 8.64 -4.26 -27.54
CA GLU A 972 8.26 -3.87 -28.90
C GLU A 972 9.19 -2.78 -29.45
N ALA A 973 9.48 -1.76 -28.64
CA ALA A 973 10.40 -0.68 -29.03
C ALA A 973 11.82 -1.20 -29.32
N ARG A 974 12.34 -2.13 -28.51
CA ARG A 974 13.67 -2.77 -28.76
C ARG A 974 13.67 -3.61 -30.02
N GLN A 975 12.65 -4.44 -30.25
CA GLN A 975 12.52 -5.25 -31.46
C GLN A 975 12.45 -4.37 -32.71
N ALA A 976 11.72 -3.24 -32.65
CA ALA A 976 11.68 -2.30 -33.79
C ALA A 976 13.04 -1.61 -34.05
N GLN A 977 13.87 -1.44 -33.04
CA GLN A 977 15.24 -0.91 -33.19
C GLN A 977 16.17 -1.95 -33.79
N ASP A 978 16.17 -3.17 -33.28
CA ASP A 978 17.00 -4.28 -33.79
C ASP A 978 16.65 -4.61 -35.24
N ALA A 979 15.42 -4.39 -35.69
CA ALA A 979 14.99 -4.55 -37.07
C ALA A 979 15.44 -3.40 -37.99
N ARG A 980 15.89 -2.25 -37.47
CA ARG A 980 16.37 -1.07 -38.22
C ARG A 980 17.90 -0.94 -38.26
N GLY A 981 18.62 -1.60 -37.37
CA GLY A 981 20.08 -1.67 -37.34
C GLY A 981 20.58 -2.90 -38.07
#